data_5492324d92bcb4a9fbd88e75c529aee1
#
_entry.id   5492324d92bcb4a9fbd88e75c529aee1
#
_cell.length_a   1.000
_cell.length_b   1.000
_cell.length_c   1.000
_cell.angle_alpha   90.00
_cell.angle_beta   90.00
_cell.angle_gamma   90.00
#
_symmetry.space_group_name_H-M   'P 1'
#
loop_
_entity.id
_entity.type
_entity.pdbx_description
1 polymer ?
#
loop_
_entity_poly.entity_id
_entity_poly.type
_entity_poly.pdbx_seq_one_letter_code
_entity_poly.pdbx_strand_id
1 'polypeptide(L)'
;MNRFLLRRLNVVLLALWTVLGFNSLQAQTSAASTTAGTVGTANNPGSSGSWASVTNVQTENNVYATALITGSNKSSNYLDATNWGFQSTNAAAANYIPSNATINGIQVSIKRRKTLTGNVRDSKVILLKSSGEVGVSRASTVSWPTTSAFAAYGNEIDLWGASFTAADLTNSGFGVRIAARNKGKKDAQAEIDYIKITVFFNQTIYYSKNTGNLETLATWGTVSDGTGTAPLNFTRDGQLFILTNRATATLTGNLTISGLNSGFVIGNGAVATPTTLTIPSNYVLTASVNLKDNSSLTITNTTAPVLTSIGANTTVTYNASADQTIADAAYYNLSLSGSGKKLFTTNSAVATTIDNILSITGGVTADNRGNNVIVGGSIANSGYASGTGSYTYSITDANGTLSGNGIYDNLEVDASSSSNSTYSVTLSNSTTVKSTLYLNSGSISNSTNLTMNAGSFIKVEDGTLANALSSTGYDVTYLPSSNTTITAGGELAGTVKNLDVQVGSGATLTLNRNVSMTGNLAISSGTLDVSNSNYNLTVGGNLTNNGTLNLRSNTVTLNGNGVQTIDGSSAQTFNSLTVNNATGGSVQLNKPVTVNNTLTLTNGIVTTSSTNTLTTAANATISGGNSASYINGPLKMTVNSINSTKTFPVGKNGAYRPLSLSIEQNATTSTVYTAEAIAGAPTTRTYTTGIQNVSSVRYYTIGSSNAATLSSATINLSYNTDDQVLNPSVLRVAKSNGTQWANLGGSGSAANNGTISSTSFTSLGDFVLANINSIVLPLTWLGFDATKKVNAIELNWQTAQEVNTAAFVIEKSADGVSWSRIGTLASKNIAGTNTYTFTDAFPAAVNYYRIKQVDIDGQFAYSKTIRIVYSTTSTDIVVYPTIIRNGTINCVIKDQEVLKSGQISVAVYDLSGKLVYANKMKPLPLITFTCSNLAAGQYTVLIGNENNYQQAKVLVQ
;
A
#
# COMPACT_ATOMS: atom_id res chain seq x y z
N MET A 1 -1.89 -19.91 1.03
CA MET A 1 -1.42 -21.29 1.28
C MET A 1 -0.38 -21.81 0.28
N ASN A 2 -0.31 -21.34 -0.97
CA ASN A 2 0.68 -21.82 -1.96
C ASN A 2 2.04 -21.09 -2.00
N ARG A 3 2.24 -20.00 -1.26
CA ARG A 3 3.56 -19.33 -1.14
C ARG A 3 4.42 -19.88 0.03
N PHE A 4 3.80 -20.54 1.00
CA PHE A 4 4.47 -21.06 2.18
C PHE A 4 5.22 -22.40 1.95
N LEU A 5 4.74 -23.23 1.01
CA LEU A 5 5.39 -24.52 0.74
C LEU A 5 6.65 -24.39 -0.15
N LEU A 6 6.73 -23.39 -1.03
CA LEU A 6 7.93 -23.21 -1.87
C LEU A 6 9.12 -22.60 -1.10
N ARG A 7 8.88 -21.84 -0.02
CA ARG A 7 9.96 -21.22 0.76
C ARG A 7 10.67 -22.21 1.70
N ARG A 8 10.01 -23.30 2.15
CA ARG A 8 10.61 -24.28 3.07
C ARG A 8 11.42 -25.39 2.41
N LEU A 9 11.25 -25.63 1.11
CA LEU A 9 11.96 -26.72 0.44
C LEU A 9 13.43 -26.37 0.10
N ASN A 10 13.77 -25.10 -0.04
CA ASN A 10 15.14 -24.69 -0.38
C ASN A 10 16.10 -24.63 0.82
N VAL A 11 15.60 -24.48 2.05
CA VAL A 11 16.45 -24.40 3.26
C VAL A 11 16.84 -25.79 3.80
N VAL A 12 16.03 -26.82 3.56
CA VAL A 12 16.30 -28.18 4.06
C VAL A 12 17.26 -28.95 3.14
N LEU A 13 17.41 -28.59 1.87
CA LEU A 13 18.38 -29.24 0.99
C LEU A 13 19.83 -28.76 1.18
N LEU A 14 20.08 -27.64 1.83
CA LEU A 14 21.43 -27.11 2.07
C LEU A 14 22.09 -27.70 3.32
N ALA A 15 21.34 -28.28 4.26
CA ALA A 15 21.86 -28.78 5.54
C ALA A 15 22.34 -30.23 5.50
N LEU A 16 22.25 -30.95 4.37
CA LEU A 16 22.64 -32.37 4.28
C LEU A 16 24.01 -32.61 3.61
N TRP A 17 24.79 -31.58 3.30
CA TRP A 17 26.07 -31.70 2.61
C TRP A 17 27.33 -31.50 3.44
N THR A 18 27.22 -31.39 4.77
CA THR A 18 28.37 -31.05 5.64
C THR A 18 28.92 -32.19 6.46
N VAL A 19 28.60 -33.44 6.17
CA VAL A 19 29.25 -34.60 6.88
C VAL A 19 29.66 -35.63 5.86
N LEU A 20 30.84 -35.44 5.26
CA LEU A 20 31.75 -36.51 4.82
C LEU A 20 33.05 -35.84 4.31
N GLY A 21 34.05 -35.85 5.16
CA GLY A 21 35.39 -35.40 4.78
C GLY A 21 36.03 -36.39 3.80
N PHE A 22 36.47 -35.91 2.66
CA PHE A 22 37.43 -36.58 1.80
C PHE A 22 38.51 -35.60 1.31
N ASN A 23 39.72 -35.96 1.59
CA ASN A 23 40.93 -35.39 1.02
C ASN A 23 41.08 -35.74 -0.44
N SER A 24 41.32 -34.75 -1.23
CA SER A 24 41.96 -34.57 -2.56
C SER A 24 41.12 -33.77 -3.51
N LEU A 25 41.49 -32.49 -3.61
CA LEU A 25 40.90 -31.57 -4.58
C LEU A 25 41.35 -31.97 -6.01
N GLN A 26 40.55 -32.72 -6.70
CA GLN A 26 40.49 -32.59 -8.17
C GLN A 26 39.21 -31.86 -8.52
N ALA A 27 39.34 -30.66 -9.07
CA ALA A 27 38.19 -29.93 -9.58
C ALA A 27 37.56 -30.73 -10.74
N GLN A 28 36.35 -31.19 -10.50
CA GLN A 28 35.61 -31.98 -11.47
C GLN A 28 34.56 -31.07 -12.14
N THR A 29 34.59 -30.96 -13.44
CA THR A 29 33.58 -30.23 -14.22
C THR A 29 32.55 -31.24 -14.75
N SER A 30 31.28 -30.85 -14.77
CA SER A 30 30.22 -31.67 -15.32
C SER A 30 29.61 -30.99 -16.55
N ALA A 31 29.28 -31.80 -17.54
CA ALA A 31 28.44 -31.41 -18.67
C ALA A 31 27.14 -32.18 -18.59
N ALA A 32 26.02 -31.55 -18.92
CA ALA A 32 24.72 -32.19 -18.89
C ALA A 32 23.95 -31.93 -20.17
N SER A 33 23.37 -32.97 -20.76
CA SER A 33 22.39 -32.83 -21.82
C SER A 33 20.99 -33.09 -21.25
N THR A 34 20.04 -32.27 -21.65
CA THR A 34 18.64 -32.38 -21.19
C THR A 34 17.74 -33.10 -22.19
N THR A 35 18.20 -33.35 -23.40
CA THR A 35 17.36 -33.94 -24.48
C THR A 35 18.16 -34.91 -25.33
N ALA A 36 17.66 -36.14 -25.50
CA ALA A 36 18.17 -37.06 -26.50
C ALA A 36 17.72 -36.61 -27.88
N GLY A 37 18.63 -36.56 -28.86
CA GLY A 37 18.28 -36.16 -30.22
C GLY A 37 17.56 -37.27 -30.97
N THR A 38 17.81 -38.53 -30.62
CA THR A 38 17.20 -39.71 -31.26
C THR A 38 16.74 -40.70 -30.20
N VAL A 39 15.49 -41.12 -30.30
CA VAL A 39 14.93 -42.17 -29.45
C VAL A 39 14.24 -43.21 -30.28
N GLY A 40 14.54 -44.46 -30.06
CA GLY A 40 13.97 -45.56 -30.81
C GLY A 40 13.80 -46.82 -29.97
N THR A 41 13.27 -47.84 -30.56
CA THR A 41 13.18 -49.20 -29.98
C THR A 41 14.05 -50.21 -30.70
N ALA A 42 14.68 -51.09 -29.93
CA ALA A 42 15.43 -52.22 -30.47
C ALA A 42 14.87 -53.53 -29.91
N ASN A 43 15.01 -54.62 -30.70
CA ASN A 43 14.49 -55.92 -30.28
C ASN A 43 15.28 -56.45 -29.06
N ASN A 44 14.53 -56.91 -28.03
CA ASN A 44 15.05 -57.62 -26.87
C ASN A 44 14.55 -59.05 -26.92
N PRO A 45 15.38 -60.01 -27.27
CA PRO A 45 14.93 -61.41 -27.42
C PRO A 45 14.12 -61.90 -26.21
N GLY A 46 12.94 -62.46 -26.45
CA GLY A 46 12.01 -62.96 -25.44
C GLY A 46 11.21 -61.87 -24.69
N SER A 47 11.23 -60.63 -25.18
CA SER A 47 10.36 -59.55 -24.65
C SER A 47 8.89 -59.81 -24.95
N SER A 48 8.02 -59.25 -24.13
CA SER A 48 6.56 -59.31 -24.30
C SER A 48 5.90 -57.93 -24.39
N GLY A 49 6.69 -56.85 -24.39
CA GLY A 49 6.19 -55.46 -24.44
C GLY A 49 7.06 -54.56 -25.32
N SER A 50 6.44 -53.78 -26.22
CA SER A 50 7.12 -52.77 -26.99
C SER A 50 6.89 -51.38 -26.37
N TRP A 51 7.89 -50.53 -26.49
CA TRP A 51 7.72 -49.13 -26.07
C TRP A 51 6.91 -48.33 -27.13
N ALA A 52 5.93 -47.63 -26.65
CA ALA A 52 5.12 -46.68 -27.43
C ALA A 52 5.45 -45.24 -27.00
N SER A 53 5.23 -44.29 -27.91
CA SER A 53 5.45 -42.86 -27.68
C SER A 53 6.86 -42.53 -27.15
N VAL A 54 7.87 -43.16 -27.73
CA VAL A 54 9.26 -43.11 -27.22
C VAL A 54 9.85 -41.72 -27.16
N THR A 55 9.40 -40.76 -27.98
CA THR A 55 9.85 -39.37 -27.96
C THR A 55 9.47 -38.63 -26.71
N ASN A 56 8.51 -39.14 -25.96
CA ASN A 56 8.10 -38.50 -24.69
C ASN A 56 9.22 -38.48 -23.64
N VAL A 57 10.26 -39.28 -23.75
CA VAL A 57 11.41 -39.23 -22.80
C VAL A 57 12.36 -38.06 -23.05
N GLN A 58 12.11 -37.23 -24.08
CA GLN A 58 12.97 -36.11 -24.44
C GLN A 58 12.62 -34.82 -23.63
N THR A 59 11.46 -34.75 -23.01
CA THR A 59 10.97 -33.53 -22.28
C THR A 59 10.34 -33.92 -20.96
N GLU A 60 10.75 -33.27 -19.89
CA GLU A 60 10.15 -33.46 -18.55
C GLU A 60 8.81 -32.72 -18.48
N ASN A 61 7.70 -33.45 -18.74
CA ASN A 61 6.36 -32.84 -18.84
C ASN A 61 5.22 -33.74 -18.32
N ASN A 62 5.58 -34.88 -17.68
CA ASN A 62 4.66 -35.93 -17.20
C ASN A 62 3.84 -36.61 -18.33
N VAL A 63 4.36 -36.59 -19.55
CA VAL A 63 3.87 -37.38 -20.66
C VAL A 63 4.85 -38.53 -20.91
N TYR A 64 4.38 -39.77 -20.97
CA TYR A 64 5.24 -40.94 -20.78
C TYR A 64 5.46 -41.75 -22.09
N ALA A 65 6.67 -42.25 -22.29
CA ALA A 65 6.89 -43.42 -23.08
C ALA A 65 6.40 -44.65 -22.27
N THR A 66 5.62 -45.52 -22.89
CA THR A 66 4.95 -46.62 -22.18
C THR A 66 5.26 -47.96 -22.76
N ALA A 67 5.47 -49.00 -21.93
CA ALA A 67 5.59 -50.37 -22.34
C ALA A 67 4.71 -51.28 -21.46
N LEU A 68 3.70 -51.91 -22.10
CA LEU A 68 2.90 -52.95 -21.45
C LEU A 68 3.62 -54.28 -21.52
N ILE A 69 4.03 -54.80 -20.37
CA ILE A 69 4.77 -56.05 -20.24
C ILE A 69 3.82 -57.16 -19.71
N THR A 70 3.44 -58.06 -20.63
CA THR A 70 2.54 -59.17 -20.34
C THR A 70 3.28 -60.41 -19.83
N GLY A 71 2.77 -60.97 -18.77
CA GLY A 71 3.33 -62.17 -18.15
C GLY A 71 4.47 -61.92 -17.16
N SER A 72 4.66 -62.89 -16.26
CA SER A 72 5.69 -62.89 -15.25
C SER A 72 7.09 -63.13 -15.83
N ASN A 73 8.09 -62.41 -15.26
CA ASN A 73 9.51 -62.50 -15.66
C ASN A 73 9.79 -62.08 -17.12
N LYS A 74 8.82 -61.50 -17.84
CA LYS A 74 9.01 -60.94 -19.17
C LYS A 74 9.57 -59.54 -19.13
N SER A 75 10.32 -59.16 -20.20
CA SER A 75 10.90 -57.81 -20.33
C SER A 75 10.21 -57.02 -21.46
N SER A 76 10.39 -55.72 -21.48
CA SER A 76 10.10 -54.87 -22.63
C SER A 76 11.18 -55.08 -23.71
N ASN A 77 10.87 -54.62 -24.91
CA ASN A 77 11.90 -54.29 -25.92
C ASN A 77 12.87 -53.24 -25.32
N TYR A 78 13.98 -53.05 -25.96
CA TYR A 78 14.91 -51.97 -25.61
C TYR A 78 14.34 -50.63 -26.01
N LEU A 79 14.57 -49.62 -25.17
CA LEU A 79 14.42 -48.22 -25.52
C LEU A 79 15.81 -47.61 -25.57
N ASP A 80 16.23 -47.20 -26.74
CA ASP A 80 17.53 -46.59 -27.00
C ASP A 80 17.37 -45.07 -27.12
N ALA A 81 18.02 -44.33 -26.27
CA ALA A 81 18.10 -42.88 -26.33
C ALA A 81 19.55 -42.50 -26.66
N THR A 82 19.76 -41.92 -27.81
CA THR A 82 21.09 -41.60 -28.39
C THR A 82 21.15 -40.18 -28.90
N ASN A 83 22.29 -39.78 -29.46
CA ASN A 83 22.51 -38.45 -30.03
C ASN A 83 22.19 -37.32 -29.04
N TRP A 84 22.81 -37.34 -27.88
CA TRP A 84 22.57 -36.38 -26.79
C TRP A 84 23.04 -34.97 -27.09
N GLY A 85 23.60 -34.75 -28.28
CA GLY A 85 24.08 -33.45 -28.71
C GLY A 85 25.31 -32.95 -27.94
N PHE A 86 25.99 -33.83 -27.17
CA PHE A 86 27.29 -33.45 -26.64
C PHE A 86 28.21 -33.01 -27.76
N GLN A 87 28.95 -31.93 -27.56
CA GLN A 87 29.74 -31.29 -28.59
C GLN A 87 31.06 -30.77 -28.06
N SER A 88 32.08 -30.72 -28.94
CA SER A 88 33.41 -30.21 -28.66
C SER A 88 33.77 -28.92 -29.39
N THR A 89 32.81 -28.34 -30.11
CA THR A 89 33.06 -27.18 -31.02
C THR A 89 32.34 -25.92 -30.62
N ASN A 90 31.15 -26.02 -30.03
CA ASN A 90 30.41 -24.85 -29.56
C ASN A 90 30.43 -24.80 -28.05
N ALA A 91 31.13 -23.97 -27.68
CA ALA A 91 31.58 -23.74 -26.37
C ALA A 91 30.57 -23.01 -25.48
N ALA A 92 29.58 -22.31 -25.98
CA ALA A 92 28.49 -21.73 -25.19
C ALA A 92 27.40 -22.74 -24.81
N ALA A 93 27.52 -23.96 -25.24
CA ALA A 93 26.50 -24.97 -25.02
C ALA A 93 26.67 -25.66 -23.65
N ALA A 94 25.59 -25.79 -22.91
CA ALA A 94 25.57 -26.51 -21.62
C ALA A 94 25.99 -28.00 -21.72
N ASN A 95 26.12 -28.55 -22.91
CA ASN A 95 26.46 -29.91 -23.24
C ASN A 95 27.88 -30.05 -23.90
N TYR A 96 28.72 -29.02 -23.68
CA TYR A 96 30.10 -29.04 -24.23
C TYR A 96 31.03 -29.94 -23.42
N ILE A 97 31.87 -30.73 -24.11
CA ILE A 97 32.95 -31.53 -23.53
C ILE A 97 34.25 -31.21 -24.30
N PRO A 98 35.29 -30.66 -23.63
CA PRO A 98 36.58 -30.42 -24.33
C PRO A 98 37.11 -31.67 -25.04
N SER A 99 37.63 -31.49 -26.25
CA SER A 99 38.13 -32.61 -27.02
C SER A 99 39.27 -33.44 -26.39
N ASN A 100 39.97 -32.81 -25.44
CA ASN A 100 41.06 -33.41 -24.64
C ASN A 100 40.64 -33.73 -23.20
N ALA A 101 39.36 -33.68 -22.84
CA ALA A 101 38.88 -33.98 -21.50
C ALA A 101 39.12 -35.44 -21.17
N THR A 102 39.62 -35.68 -19.94
CA THR A 102 39.63 -37.00 -19.34
C THR A 102 38.28 -37.23 -18.68
N ILE A 103 37.51 -38.18 -19.20
CA ILE A 103 36.20 -38.52 -18.67
C ILE A 103 36.34 -39.34 -17.39
N ASN A 104 35.72 -38.92 -16.33
CA ASN A 104 35.80 -39.52 -15.02
C ASN A 104 34.59 -40.40 -14.70
N GLY A 105 33.42 -39.98 -15.08
CA GLY A 105 32.18 -40.69 -14.83
C GLY A 105 31.02 -40.25 -15.69
N ILE A 106 29.99 -41.06 -15.73
CA ILE A 106 28.76 -40.84 -16.46
C ILE A 106 27.58 -41.24 -15.57
N GLN A 107 26.66 -40.31 -15.34
CA GLN A 107 25.41 -40.58 -14.66
C GLN A 107 24.23 -40.47 -15.63
N VAL A 108 23.37 -41.48 -15.60
CA VAL A 108 22.07 -41.50 -16.29
C VAL A 108 20.97 -41.33 -15.23
N SER A 109 20.13 -40.34 -15.41
CA SER A 109 18.97 -40.08 -14.51
C SER A 109 17.69 -40.34 -15.33
N ILE A 110 16.82 -41.21 -14.81
CA ILE A 110 15.59 -41.63 -15.47
C ILE A 110 14.40 -41.31 -14.58
N LYS A 111 13.52 -40.46 -15.06
CA LYS A 111 12.24 -40.16 -14.36
C LYS A 111 11.20 -41.18 -14.81
N ARG A 112 10.82 -42.05 -13.92
CA ARG A 112 10.06 -43.25 -14.22
C ARG A 112 9.01 -43.60 -13.17
N ARG A 113 7.99 -44.36 -13.61
CA ARG A 113 6.99 -44.97 -12.73
C ARG A 113 6.46 -46.26 -13.35
N LYS A 114 5.70 -47.00 -12.56
CA LYS A 114 4.86 -48.09 -13.03
C LYS A 114 3.38 -47.73 -12.83
N THR A 115 2.56 -48.21 -13.74
CA THR A 115 1.13 -48.31 -13.61
C THR A 115 0.69 -49.76 -13.74
N LEU A 116 -0.57 -50.04 -13.47
CA LEU A 116 -1.09 -51.39 -13.29
C LEU A 116 -0.53 -52.11 -12.06
N THR A 117 -1.05 -53.28 -11.74
CA THR A 117 -0.77 -54.02 -10.49
C THR A 117 0.46 -54.89 -10.51
N GLY A 118 1.14 -55.00 -11.64
CA GLY A 118 2.36 -55.74 -11.82
C GLY A 118 3.58 -55.10 -11.09
N ASN A 119 4.69 -55.83 -11.04
CA ASN A 119 5.92 -55.33 -10.39
C ASN A 119 7.01 -55.07 -11.41
N VAL A 120 7.20 -53.80 -11.80
CA VAL A 120 8.23 -53.37 -12.74
C VAL A 120 9.56 -53.14 -12.04
N ARG A 121 10.64 -53.69 -12.60
CA ARG A 121 12.04 -53.42 -12.26
C ARG A 121 12.85 -53.18 -13.53
N ASP A 122 14.10 -52.75 -13.37
CA ASP A 122 14.99 -52.71 -14.53
C ASP A 122 15.31 -54.11 -15.01
N SER A 123 15.33 -54.28 -16.33
CA SER A 123 15.93 -55.45 -16.95
C SER A 123 17.34 -55.13 -17.47
N LYS A 124 17.49 -53.91 -17.98
CA LYS A 124 18.77 -53.40 -18.51
C LYS A 124 18.80 -51.87 -18.38
N VAL A 125 19.92 -51.34 -17.94
CA VAL A 125 20.32 -49.94 -18.09
C VAL A 125 21.80 -49.94 -18.40
N ILE A 126 22.19 -49.65 -19.62
CA ILE A 126 23.58 -49.78 -20.13
C ILE A 126 23.89 -48.66 -21.12
N LEU A 127 25.13 -48.17 -21.11
CA LEU A 127 25.57 -47.18 -22.08
C LEU A 127 25.75 -47.78 -23.45
N LEU A 128 25.57 -46.94 -24.47
CA LEU A 128 25.79 -47.21 -25.88
C LEU A 128 26.96 -46.34 -26.43
N LYS A 129 27.75 -46.93 -27.26
CA LYS A 129 28.62 -46.26 -28.25
C LYS A 129 28.11 -46.60 -29.68
N SER A 130 28.71 -46.01 -30.67
CA SER A 130 28.42 -46.33 -32.10
C SER A 130 28.63 -47.83 -32.40
N SER A 131 29.46 -48.52 -31.63
CA SER A 131 29.71 -49.95 -31.73
C SER A 131 28.67 -50.83 -31.01
N GLY A 132 27.70 -50.28 -30.35
CA GLY A 132 26.68 -50.98 -29.56
C GLY A 132 26.82 -50.81 -28.04
N GLU A 133 26.34 -51.78 -27.28
CA GLU A 133 26.42 -51.76 -25.82
C GLU A 133 27.87 -51.75 -25.31
N VAL A 134 28.15 -50.91 -24.27
CA VAL A 134 29.49 -50.78 -23.72
C VAL A 134 29.44 -50.80 -22.20
N GLY A 135 30.41 -51.49 -21.60
CA GLY A 135 30.53 -51.55 -20.17
C GLY A 135 29.54 -52.50 -19.47
N VAL A 136 29.17 -52.22 -18.25
CA VAL A 136 28.35 -53.08 -17.38
C VAL A 136 27.00 -52.44 -17.12
N SER A 137 25.92 -53.22 -17.27
CA SER A 137 24.57 -52.73 -16.96
C SER A 137 24.43 -52.32 -15.49
N ARG A 138 23.84 -51.16 -15.25
CA ARG A 138 23.51 -50.63 -13.92
C ARG A 138 22.05 -50.90 -13.51
N ALA A 139 21.37 -51.84 -14.15
CA ALA A 139 19.98 -52.17 -13.86
C ALA A 139 19.74 -52.44 -12.36
N SER A 140 18.81 -51.78 -11.77
CA SER A 140 18.43 -51.86 -10.36
C SER A 140 17.37 -52.93 -10.12
N THR A 141 17.53 -53.67 -9.04
CA THR A 141 16.54 -54.68 -8.59
C THR A 141 15.37 -54.02 -7.84
N VAL A 142 15.42 -52.71 -7.58
CA VAL A 142 14.37 -51.96 -6.89
C VAL A 142 13.16 -51.81 -7.78
N SER A 143 11.97 -52.02 -7.24
CA SER A 143 10.70 -51.84 -7.96
C SER A 143 10.50 -50.38 -8.33
N TRP A 144 10.02 -50.14 -9.57
CA TRP A 144 9.67 -48.79 -9.98
C TRP A 144 8.53 -48.25 -9.11
N PRO A 145 8.57 -46.98 -8.72
CA PRO A 145 7.54 -46.38 -7.91
C PRO A 145 6.21 -46.27 -8.71
N THR A 146 5.11 -46.03 -8.01
CA THR A 146 3.80 -45.76 -8.61
C THR A 146 3.63 -44.27 -8.94
N THR A 147 4.38 -43.40 -8.29
CA THR A 147 4.49 -41.97 -8.59
C THR A 147 5.77 -41.72 -9.34
N SER A 148 5.76 -40.80 -10.29
CA SER A 148 6.93 -40.49 -11.12
C SER A 148 8.09 -39.95 -10.26
N ALA A 149 9.26 -40.58 -10.35
CA ALA A 149 10.45 -40.20 -9.60
C ALA A 149 11.73 -40.52 -10.39
N PHE A 150 12.78 -39.70 -10.15
CA PHE A 150 14.08 -39.94 -10.72
C PHE A 150 14.78 -41.14 -10.06
N ALA A 151 15.43 -41.94 -10.88
CA ALA A 151 16.41 -42.95 -10.50
C ALA A 151 17.74 -42.63 -11.19
N ALA A 152 18.81 -42.55 -10.42
CA ALA A 152 20.15 -42.29 -10.93
C ALA A 152 20.93 -43.60 -11.08
N TYR A 153 21.73 -43.71 -12.14
CA TYR A 153 22.59 -44.86 -12.49
C TYR A 153 23.97 -44.31 -12.84
N GLY A 154 25.00 -44.90 -12.23
CA GLY A 154 26.34 -44.32 -12.29
C GLY A 154 26.49 -43.06 -11.48
N ASN A 155 27.67 -42.50 -11.42
CA ASN A 155 28.01 -41.29 -10.68
C ASN A 155 29.26 -40.61 -11.27
N GLU A 156 29.80 -39.67 -10.58
CA GLU A 156 30.94 -38.81 -10.98
C GLU A 156 32.27 -39.57 -11.20
N ILE A 157 32.39 -40.78 -10.73
CA ILE A 157 33.58 -41.63 -10.88
C ILE A 157 33.26 -42.98 -11.52
N ASP A 158 32.04 -43.20 -11.99
CA ASP A 158 31.62 -44.49 -12.57
C ASP A 158 31.62 -44.37 -14.10
N LEU A 159 32.60 -45.07 -14.70
CA LEU A 159 32.69 -45.22 -16.16
C LEU A 159 31.96 -46.48 -16.66
N TRP A 160 31.10 -47.08 -15.83
CA TRP A 160 30.31 -48.28 -16.21
C TRP A 160 31.17 -49.51 -16.63
N GLY A 161 32.42 -49.54 -16.11
CA GLY A 161 33.38 -50.60 -16.48
C GLY A 161 33.95 -50.46 -17.91
N ALA A 162 33.91 -49.27 -18.53
CA ALA A 162 34.45 -48.96 -19.82
C ALA A 162 35.29 -47.68 -19.80
N SER A 163 35.94 -47.33 -20.88
CA SER A 163 36.65 -46.07 -21.05
C SER A 163 35.91 -45.22 -22.08
N PHE A 164 35.88 -43.91 -21.86
CA PHE A 164 35.26 -42.96 -22.77
C PHE A 164 36.22 -41.82 -23.10
N THR A 165 36.24 -41.46 -24.35
CA THR A 165 36.88 -40.20 -24.86
C THR A 165 35.82 -39.14 -25.12
N ALA A 166 36.19 -37.88 -25.23
CA ALA A 166 35.28 -36.84 -25.66
C ALA A 166 34.65 -37.15 -27.01
N ALA A 167 35.40 -37.74 -27.92
CA ALA A 167 34.91 -38.15 -29.25
C ALA A 167 33.83 -39.23 -29.17
N ASP A 168 33.94 -40.17 -28.24
CA ASP A 168 32.89 -41.19 -28.02
C ASP A 168 31.57 -40.52 -27.60
N LEU A 169 31.63 -39.51 -26.74
CA LEU A 169 30.44 -38.84 -26.15
C LEU A 169 29.78 -37.86 -27.14
N THR A 170 30.57 -37.25 -27.99
CA THR A 170 30.04 -36.34 -29.06
C THR A 170 29.53 -37.10 -30.30
N ASN A 171 29.70 -38.42 -30.34
CA ASN A 171 29.21 -39.27 -31.41
C ASN A 171 27.69 -39.46 -31.30
N SER A 172 26.98 -39.39 -32.40
CA SER A 172 25.53 -39.59 -32.47
C SER A 172 25.06 -40.96 -31.97
N GLY A 173 25.94 -41.95 -31.97
CA GLY A 173 25.68 -43.28 -31.40
C GLY A 173 25.86 -43.39 -29.90
N PHE A 174 26.38 -42.36 -29.21
CA PHE A 174 26.48 -42.37 -27.78
C PHE A 174 25.09 -42.22 -27.14
N GLY A 175 24.82 -43.00 -26.12
CA GLY A 175 23.54 -42.98 -25.41
C GLY A 175 23.35 -44.02 -24.32
N VAL A 176 22.10 -44.29 -24.04
CA VAL A 176 21.69 -45.28 -23.02
C VAL A 176 20.62 -46.21 -23.63
N ARG A 177 20.72 -47.48 -23.34
CA ARG A 177 19.74 -48.54 -23.62
C ARG A 177 19.04 -48.93 -22.32
N ILE A 178 17.73 -48.97 -22.35
CA ILE A 178 16.89 -49.26 -21.22
C ILE A 178 15.92 -50.38 -21.53
N ALA A 179 15.71 -51.29 -20.61
CA ALA A 179 14.62 -52.27 -20.66
C ALA A 179 14.02 -52.43 -19.26
N ALA A 180 12.73 -52.53 -19.21
CA ALA A 180 11.99 -52.82 -17.99
C ALA A 180 11.61 -54.32 -17.95
N ARG A 181 11.40 -54.87 -16.74
CA ARG A 181 11.01 -56.24 -16.54
C ARG A 181 9.85 -56.31 -15.50
N ASN A 182 8.83 -57.07 -15.89
CA ASN A 182 7.77 -57.40 -14.92
C ASN A 182 8.15 -58.61 -14.10
N LYS A 183 8.31 -58.42 -12.77
CA LYS A 183 8.54 -59.48 -11.78
C LYS A 183 7.26 -59.92 -11.07
N GLY A 184 6.14 -59.30 -11.36
CA GLY A 184 4.85 -59.69 -10.81
C GLY A 184 4.16 -60.80 -11.61
N LYS A 185 3.11 -61.40 -11.05
CA LYS A 185 2.28 -62.41 -11.73
C LYS A 185 1.22 -61.76 -12.65
N LYS A 186 0.93 -60.49 -12.49
CA LYS A 186 -0.02 -59.72 -13.29
C LYS A 186 0.72 -58.83 -14.27
N ASP A 187 0.08 -58.43 -15.32
CA ASP A 187 0.66 -57.49 -16.34
C ASP A 187 1.02 -56.14 -15.68
N ALA A 188 2.07 -55.57 -16.16
CA ALA A 188 2.62 -54.30 -15.68
C ALA A 188 2.93 -53.35 -16.80
N GLN A 189 2.68 -52.09 -16.62
CA GLN A 189 3.08 -51.05 -17.54
C GLN A 189 4.24 -50.26 -16.97
N ALA A 190 5.32 -50.20 -17.70
CA ALA A 190 6.49 -49.38 -17.41
C ALA A 190 6.28 -48.02 -18.11
N GLU A 191 6.58 -46.92 -17.40
CA GLU A 191 6.41 -45.57 -17.91
C GLU A 191 7.65 -44.71 -17.62
N ILE A 192 8.18 -44.05 -18.63
CA ILE A 192 9.32 -43.11 -18.54
C ILE A 192 8.90 -41.76 -19.05
N ASP A 193 9.04 -40.72 -18.21
CA ASP A 193 8.76 -39.33 -18.56
C ASP A 193 9.98 -38.63 -19.15
N TYR A 194 11.17 -38.87 -18.56
CA TYR A 194 12.36 -38.14 -18.97
C TYR A 194 13.63 -38.89 -18.68
N ILE A 195 14.62 -38.69 -19.58
CA ILE A 195 15.96 -39.25 -19.44
C ILE A 195 16.98 -38.12 -19.57
N LYS A 196 17.94 -38.08 -18.64
CA LYS A 196 19.04 -37.12 -18.61
C LYS A 196 20.37 -37.84 -18.47
N ILE A 197 21.40 -37.44 -19.23
CA ILE A 197 22.79 -37.88 -19.05
C ILE A 197 23.62 -36.71 -18.56
N THR A 198 24.43 -36.94 -17.51
CA THR A 198 25.47 -36.05 -17.04
C THR A 198 26.83 -36.70 -17.16
N VAL A 199 27.76 -36.01 -17.79
CA VAL A 199 29.13 -36.46 -18.01
C VAL A 199 30.06 -35.69 -17.10
N PHE A 200 30.96 -36.36 -16.39
CA PHE A 200 31.95 -35.79 -15.52
C PHE A 200 33.35 -35.96 -16.09
N PHE A 201 34.15 -34.84 -16.10
CA PHE A 201 35.51 -34.86 -16.70
C PHE A 201 36.45 -33.90 -15.97
N ASN A 202 37.76 -34.13 -16.05
CA ASN A 202 38.78 -33.31 -15.42
C ASN A 202 39.11 -32.06 -16.18
N GLN A 203 39.40 -30.99 -15.43
CA GLN A 203 39.99 -29.74 -15.90
C GLN A 203 41.50 -29.71 -15.69
N THR A 204 42.25 -28.95 -16.52
CA THR A 204 43.65 -28.64 -16.22
C THR A 204 43.70 -27.52 -15.20
N ILE A 205 44.31 -27.78 -14.04
CA ILE A 205 44.39 -26.81 -12.96
C ILE A 205 45.73 -26.11 -13.01
N TYR A 206 45.65 -24.76 -12.90
CA TYR A 206 46.79 -23.88 -12.73
C TYR A 206 46.66 -23.13 -11.41
N TYR A 207 47.71 -23.09 -10.63
CA TYR A 207 47.79 -22.34 -9.37
C TYR A 207 48.63 -21.09 -9.56
N SER A 208 48.26 -19.99 -8.92
CA SER A 208 49.09 -18.76 -8.96
C SER A 208 50.37 -18.91 -8.11
N LYS A 209 51.43 -18.29 -8.56
CA LYS A 209 52.61 -18.03 -7.72
C LYS A 209 52.29 -17.00 -6.62
N ASN A 210 53.14 -16.90 -5.63
CA ASN A 210 53.02 -15.92 -4.53
C ASN A 210 53.30 -14.47 -5.01
N THR A 211 53.89 -14.28 -6.19
CA THR A 211 54.19 -12.98 -6.80
C THR A 211 53.86 -13.00 -8.28
N GLY A 212 53.99 -11.83 -8.93
CA GLY A 212 53.73 -11.65 -10.37
C GLY A 212 52.33 -11.21 -10.67
N ASN A 213 52.14 -10.67 -11.87
CA ASN A 213 50.87 -10.13 -12.35
C ASN A 213 49.98 -11.29 -12.85
N LEU A 214 48.71 -11.29 -12.48
CA LEU A 214 47.78 -12.38 -12.79
C LEU A 214 47.50 -12.51 -14.30
N GLU A 215 47.67 -11.45 -15.05
CA GLU A 215 47.54 -11.38 -16.51
C GLU A 215 48.72 -12.00 -17.26
N THR A 216 49.78 -12.37 -16.54
CA THR A 216 50.98 -12.98 -17.11
C THR A 216 50.94 -14.51 -16.97
N LEU A 217 51.07 -15.26 -18.06
CA LEU A 217 51.02 -16.72 -18.08
C LEU A 217 52.05 -17.35 -17.15
N ALA A 218 53.27 -16.75 -17.07
CA ALA A 218 54.34 -17.22 -16.18
C ALA A 218 54.05 -17.11 -14.68
N THR A 219 52.98 -16.42 -14.30
CA THR A 219 52.50 -16.34 -12.90
C THR A 219 51.75 -17.61 -12.48
N TRP A 220 51.41 -18.48 -13.42
CA TRP A 220 50.63 -19.69 -13.21
C TRP A 220 51.44 -20.95 -13.48
N GLY A 221 51.19 -21.98 -12.73
CA GLY A 221 51.82 -23.30 -12.91
C GLY A 221 50.94 -24.45 -12.43
N THR A 222 51.23 -25.66 -12.89
CA THR A 222 50.39 -26.84 -12.61
C THR A 222 50.64 -27.44 -11.21
N VAL A 223 51.67 -27.00 -10.48
CA VAL A 223 51.95 -27.41 -9.12
C VAL A 223 51.26 -26.46 -8.11
N SER A 224 50.79 -26.94 -6.98
CA SER A 224 50.01 -26.21 -5.98
C SER A 224 50.72 -24.93 -5.43
N ASP A 225 52.02 -24.83 -5.51
CA ASP A 225 52.81 -23.64 -5.15
C ASP A 225 52.94 -22.61 -6.30
N GLY A 226 52.29 -22.90 -7.43
CA GLY A 226 52.36 -22.08 -8.64
C GLY A 226 53.54 -22.36 -9.54
N THR A 227 54.39 -23.35 -9.22
CA THR A 227 55.47 -23.83 -10.08
C THR A 227 54.94 -24.88 -11.09
N GLY A 228 55.82 -25.48 -11.88
CA GLY A 228 55.45 -26.40 -12.90
C GLY A 228 55.18 -25.75 -14.25
N THR A 229 54.38 -26.44 -15.10
CA THR A 229 54.11 -25.96 -16.44
C THR A 229 53.13 -24.81 -16.47
N ALA A 230 53.53 -23.68 -17.09
CA ALA A 230 52.64 -22.53 -17.30
C ALA A 230 51.57 -22.83 -18.36
N PRO A 231 50.42 -22.15 -18.30
CA PRO A 231 49.41 -22.25 -19.36
C PRO A 231 49.91 -21.65 -20.66
N LEU A 232 49.49 -22.17 -21.81
CA LEU A 232 49.82 -21.63 -23.12
C LEU A 232 49.07 -20.32 -23.41
N ASN A 233 47.90 -20.15 -22.91
CA ASN A 233 47.04 -18.96 -22.96
C ASN A 233 45.90 -19.05 -21.92
N PHE A 234 45.08 -18.02 -21.82
CA PHE A 234 43.92 -17.97 -20.98
C PHE A 234 42.59 -18.32 -21.70
N THR A 235 42.65 -18.66 -22.97
CA THR A 235 41.47 -18.86 -23.85
C THR A 235 41.21 -20.30 -24.19
N ARG A 236 42.08 -21.21 -23.76
CA ARG A 236 41.93 -22.65 -24.00
C ARG A 236 40.82 -23.23 -23.08
N ASP A 237 40.07 -24.17 -23.62
CA ASP A 237 38.98 -24.84 -22.90
C ASP A 237 39.44 -25.73 -21.75
N GLY A 238 38.61 -25.87 -20.71
CA GLY A 238 38.85 -26.75 -19.58
C GLY A 238 40.04 -26.36 -18.70
N GLN A 239 40.33 -25.09 -18.57
CA GLN A 239 41.39 -24.56 -17.72
C GLN A 239 40.76 -23.97 -16.43
N LEU A 240 41.27 -24.40 -15.29
CA LEU A 240 40.88 -23.83 -13.99
C LEU A 240 42.07 -23.09 -13.38
N PHE A 241 41.92 -21.80 -13.19
CA PHE A 241 42.95 -20.94 -12.61
C PHE A 241 42.60 -20.68 -11.13
N ILE A 242 43.42 -21.17 -10.20
CA ILE A 242 43.22 -21.05 -8.76
C ILE A 242 44.14 -19.96 -8.24
N LEU A 243 43.59 -18.83 -7.86
CA LEU A 243 44.33 -17.77 -7.16
C LEU A 243 44.54 -18.20 -5.70
N THR A 244 45.76 -18.58 -5.40
CA THR A 244 46.23 -19.05 -4.07
C THR A 244 47.66 -18.57 -3.83
N ASN A 245 48.30 -19.05 -2.78
CA ASN A 245 49.71 -18.74 -2.41
C ASN A 245 49.99 -17.28 -2.12
N ARG A 246 48.97 -16.43 -2.06
CA ARG A 246 49.06 -15.01 -1.67
C ARG A 246 47.77 -14.57 -0.95
N ALA A 247 47.95 -13.71 0.07
CA ALA A 247 46.80 -13.20 0.85
C ALA A 247 46.03 -12.13 0.07
N THR A 248 46.74 -11.36 -0.76
CA THR A 248 46.14 -10.29 -1.59
C THR A 248 46.66 -10.35 -3.01
N ALA A 249 45.79 -10.02 -3.96
CA ALA A 249 46.15 -9.83 -5.35
C ALA A 249 45.33 -8.65 -5.93
N THR A 250 45.97 -7.88 -6.81
CA THR A 250 45.30 -6.79 -7.54
C THR A 250 45.59 -6.97 -9.03
N LEU A 251 44.58 -6.83 -9.89
CA LEU A 251 44.80 -6.81 -11.33
C LEU A 251 45.62 -5.56 -11.72
N THR A 252 46.61 -5.74 -12.58
CA THR A 252 47.42 -4.70 -13.15
C THR A 252 47.20 -4.52 -14.66
N GLY A 253 46.30 -5.33 -15.23
CA GLY A 253 45.84 -5.34 -16.61
C GLY A 253 44.50 -6.08 -16.73
N ASN A 254 43.90 -6.07 -17.89
CA ASN A 254 42.70 -6.87 -18.18
C ASN A 254 43.06 -8.36 -18.16
N LEU A 255 42.28 -9.15 -17.45
CA LEU A 255 42.40 -10.62 -17.46
C LEU A 255 41.15 -11.23 -18.07
N THR A 256 41.33 -11.95 -19.20
CA THR A 256 40.24 -12.63 -19.89
C THR A 256 40.51 -14.14 -19.90
N ILE A 257 39.63 -14.90 -19.22
CA ILE A 257 39.60 -16.36 -19.23
C ILE A 257 38.32 -16.75 -19.93
N SER A 258 38.43 -17.03 -21.27
CA SER A 258 37.28 -17.21 -22.13
C SER A 258 37.12 -18.63 -22.66
N GLY A 259 38.04 -19.56 -22.35
CA GLY A 259 37.91 -20.96 -22.67
C GLY A 259 36.68 -21.56 -22.02
N LEU A 260 36.02 -22.49 -22.72
CA LEU A 260 34.83 -23.12 -22.22
C LEU A 260 35.11 -24.08 -21.08
N ASN A 261 34.16 -24.09 -20.12
CA ASN A 261 34.37 -24.78 -18.88
C ASN A 261 35.72 -24.40 -18.21
N SER A 262 36.26 -23.25 -18.62
CA SER A 262 37.38 -22.61 -17.94
C SER A 262 36.82 -21.65 -16.87
N GLY A 263 37.54 -21.52 -15.78
CA GLY A 263 37.08 -20.70 -14.66
C GLY A 263 38.23 -20.10 -13.87
N PHE A 264 37.88 -19.15 -13.05
CA PHE A 264 38.80 -18.49 -12.13
C PHE A 264 38.31 -18.72 -10.69
N VAL A 265 39.12 -19.36 -9.90
CA VAL A 265 38.83 -19.66 -8.47
C VAL A 265 39.64 -18.71 -7.60
N ILE A 266 39.00 -18.06 -6.69
CA ILE A 266 39.66 -17.18 -5.70
C ILE A 266 39.72 -17.92 -4.36
N GLY A 267 40.93 -18.16 -3.90
CA GLY A 267 41.23 -18.89 -2.65
C GLY A 267 41.20 -20.41 -2.78
N ASN A 268 41.64 -21.07 -1.70
CA ASN A 268 41.62 -22.51 -1.55
C ASN A 268 40.62 -23.03 -0.51
N GLY A 269 39.86 -22.11 0.12
CA GLY A 269 38.87 -22.39 1.15
C GLY A 269 39.44 -22.50 2.58
N ALA A 270 40.76 -22.40 2.75
CA ALA A 270 41.36 -22.53 4.06
C ALA A 270 41.25 -21.25 4.91
N VAL A 271 40.84 -21.40 6.18
CA VAL A 271 40.71 -20.27 7.12
C VAL A 271 42.05 -19.59 7.38
N ALA A 272 43.15 -20.36 7.44
CA ALA A 272 44.47 -19.85 7.75
C ALA A 272 45.12 -19.02 6.62
N THR A 273 44.60 -19.14 5.38
CA THR A 273 45.18 -18.48 4.21
C THR A 273 44.07 -17.85 3.35
N PRO A 274 43.33 -16.86 3.89
CA PRO A 274 42.29 -16.17 3.12
C PRO A 274 42.94 -15.42 1.94
N THR A 275 42.23 -15.41 0.82
CA THR A 275 42.70 -14.72 -0.39
C THR A 275 41.75 -13.60 -0.79
N THR A 276 42.28 -12.42 -1.02
CA THR A 276 41.53 -11.26 -1.51
C THR A 276 41.99 -10.89 -2.92
N LEU A 277 41.04 -10.80 -3.87
CA LEU A 277 41.29 -10.22 -5.18
C LEU A 277 40.69 -8.83 -5.28
N THR A 278 41.45 -7.86 -5.80
CA THR A 278 40.92 -6.53 -6.16
C THR A 278 40.96 -6.33 -7.67
N ILE A 279 39.83 -5.94 -8.22
CA ILE A 279 39.67 -5.49 -9.61
C ILE A 279 39.57 -3.96 -9.60
N PRO A 280 40.67 -3.23 -9.99
CA PRO A 280 40.65 -1.77 -10.04
C PRO A 280 39.69 -1.21 -11.09
N SER A 281 39.39 0.09 -11.00
CA SER A 281 38.47 0.78 -11.89
C SER A 281 38.81 0.73 -13.38
N ASN A 282 40.10 0.66 -13.69
CA ASN A 282 40.67 0.70 -15.04
C ASN A 282 40.89 -0.70 -15.67
N TYR A 283 40.64 -1.79 -14.93
CA TYR A 283 40.84 -3.14 -15.45
C TYR A 283 39.60 -4.01 -15.30
N VAL A 284 39.41 -4.97 -16.20
CA VAL A 284 38.28 -5.89 -16.29
C VAL A 284 38.75 -7.33 -16.09
N LEU A 285 38.03 -8.08 -15.28
CA LEU A 285 38.12 -9.53 -15.20
C LEU A 285 36.95 -10.12 -15.98
N THR A 286 37.24 -10.72 -17.12
CA THR A 286 36.25 -11.49 -17.90
C THR A 286 36.49 -12.98 -17.65
N ALA A 287 35.74 -13.56 -16.72
CA ALA A 287 35.85 -14.96 -16.32
C ALA A 287 34.58 -15.43 -15.62
N SER A 288 34.35 -16.74 -15.60
CA SER A 288 33.45 -17.41 -14.63
C SER A 288 34.22 -17.57 -13.30
N VAL A 289 33.78 -16.84 -12.28
CA VAL A 289 34.48 -16.75 -10.99
C VAL A 289 33.79 -17.62 -9.94
N ASN A 290 34.57 -18.46 -9.29
CA ASN A 290 34.19 -19.23 -8.11
C ASN A 290 34.97 -18.68 -6.90
N LEU A 291 34.26 -18.11 -5.94
CA LEU A 291 34.85 -17.58 -4.70
C LEU A 291 34.75 -18.66 -3.63
N LYS A 292 35.91 -19.22 -3.22
CA LYS A 292 35.99 -20.26 -2.18
C LYS A 292 35.79 -19.66 -0.79
N ASP A 293 35.42 -20.51 0.15
CA ASP A 293 35.24 -20.14 1.55
C ASP A 293 36.38 -19.25 2.06
N ASN A 294 36.06 -18.31 2.93
CA ASN A 294 37.01 -17.39 3.58
C ASN A 294 37.76 -16.45 2.64
N SER A 295 37.36 -16.33 1.35
CA SER A 295 38.00 -15.46 0.37
C SER A 295 37.20 -14.17 0.16
N SER A 296 37.82 -13.16 -0.47
CA SER A 296 37.15 -11.88 -0.75
C SER A 296 37.43 -11.39 -2.18
N LEU A 297 36.46 -10.70 -2.74
CA LEU A 297 36.55 -10.07 -4.04
C LEU A 297 36.11 -8.60 -3.93
N THR A 298 36.99 -7.68 -4.28
CA THR A 298 36.69 -6.24 -4.38
C THR A 298 36.64 -5.81 -5.84
N ILE A 299 35.53 -5.22 -6.26
CA ILE A 299 35.29 -4.78 -7.62
C ILE A 299 35.12 -3.26 -7.63
N THR A 300 36.16 -2.56 -8.07
CA THR A 300 36.15 -1.09 -8.23
C THR A 300 35.80 -0.69 -9.68
N ASN A 301 35.84 -1.63 -10.62
CA ASN A 301 35.36 -1.46 -11.97
C ASN A 301 33.83 -1.49 -12.04
N THR A 302 33.20 -0.77 -12.96
CA THR A 302 31.75 -0.78 -13.15
C THR A 302 31.23 -2.11 -13.74
N THR A 303 32.11 -2.89 -14.36
CA THR A 303 31.84 -4.22 -14.92
C THR A 303 32.26 -5.31 -13.93
N ALA A 304 31.32 -6.09 -13.44
CA ALA A 304 31.58 -7.24 -12.58
C ALA A 304 31.85 -8.51 -13.43
N PRO A 305 32.69 -9.43 -12.97
CA PRO A 305 32.81 -10.77 -13.57
C PRO A 305 31.52 -11.58 -13.31
N VAL A 306 31.37 -12.68 -14.06
CA VAL A 306 30.29 -13.65 -13.81
C VAL A 306 30.61 -14.46 -12.55
N LEU A 307 29.82 -14.35 -11.50
CA LEU A 307 29.98 -15.09 -10.27
C LEU A 307 29.18 -16.39 -10.37
N THR A 308 29.86 -17.53 -10.39
CA THR A 308 29.24 -18.87 -10.56
C THR A 308 29.02 -19.60 -9.25
N SER A 309 29.83 -19.33 -8.25
CA SER A 309 29.72 -19.90 -6.90
C SER A 309 30.39 -18.97 -5.89
N ILE A 310 29.76 -18.81 -4.75
CA ILE A 310 30.26 -17.98 -3.64
C ILE A 310 30.19 -18.84 -2.37
N GLY A 311 31.34 -19.09 -1.76
CA GLY A 311 31.49 -19.94 -0.57
C GLY A 311 31.14 -19.23 0.73
N ALA A 312 31.18 -19.98 1.83
CA ALA A 312 30.92 -19.45 3.17
C ALA A 312 32.03 -18.51 3.64
N ASN A 313 31.70 -17.57 4.51
CA ASN A 313 32.61 -16.55 5.06
C ASN A 313 33.29 -15.68 3.99
N THR A 314 32.75 -15.60 2.79
CA THR A 314 33.27 -14.75 1.73
C THR A 314 32.68 -13.34 1.80
N THR A 315 33.40 -12.38 1.23
CA THR A 315 32.91 -11.01 1.06
C THR A 315 33.10 -10.56 -0.39
N VAL A 316 32.02 -10.19 -1.04
CA VAL A 316 32.10 -9.47 -2.32
C VAL A 316 31.81 -8.01 -2.09
N THR A 317 32.75 -7.15 -2.49
CA THR A 317 32.65 -5.69 -2.32
C THR A 317 32.53 -5.03 -3.69
N TYR A 318 31.48 -4.27 -3.89
CA TYR A 318 31.29 -3.37 -5.02
C TYR A 318 31.66 -1.96 -4.60
N ASN A 319 32.77 -1.44 -5.12
CA ASN A 319 33.40 -0.20 -4.65
C ASN A 319 33.70 0.83 -5.77
N ALA A 320 32.95 0.80 -6.87
CA ALA A 320 33.13 1.84 -7.90
C ALA A 320 32.65 3.20 -7.42
N SER A 321 33.25 4.27 -7.95
CA SER A 321 32.82 5.65 -7.72
C SER A 321 31.65 6.06 -8.63
N ALA A 322 31.37 5.29 -9.69
CA ALA A 322 30.25 5.47 -10.60
C ALA A 322 29.18 4.39 -10.35
N ASP A 323 28.06 4.50 -11.07
CA ASP A 323 27.00 3.49 -11.03
C ASP A 323 27.55 2.12 -11.43
N GLN A 324 27.21 1.10 -10.66
CA GLN A 324 27.78 -0.24 -10.77
C GLN A 324 26.67 -1.29 -10.65
N THR A 325 26.59 -2.22 -11.63
CA THR A 325 25.65 -3.34 -11.58
C THR A 325 26.22 -4.44 -10.71
N ILE A 326 25.41 -4.93 -9.76
CA ILE A 326 25.70 -6.06 -8.91
C ILE A 326 25.40 -7.34 -9.71
N ALA A 327 26.33 -8.28 -9.74
CA ALA A 327 26.13 -9.56 -10.43
C ALA A 327 24.99 -10.36 -9.78
N ASP A 328 24.24 -11.09 -10.59
CA ASP A 328 23.20 -12.01 -10.13
C ASP A 328 23.84 -13.24 -9.50
N ALA A 329 23.86 -13.29 -8.17
CA ALA A 329 24.47 -14.38 -7.40
C ALA A 329 23.86 -14.46 -6.00
N ALA A 330 24.00 -15.62 -5.34
CA ALA A 330 23.80 -15.74 -3.91
C ALA A 330 25.11 -15.36 -3.19
N TYR A 331 25.04 -14.42 -2.26
CA TYR A 331 26.21 -13.92 -1.54
C TYR A 331 26.24 -14.46 -0.11
N TYR A 332 27.47 -14.63 0.45
CA TYR A 332 27.60 -14.82 1.89
C TYR A 332 27.62 -13.45 2.61
N ASN A 333 28.60 -12.57 2.31
CA ASN A 333 28.55 -11.15 2.65
C ASN A 333 28.64 -10.30 1.39
N LEU A 334 27.79 -9.29 1.31
CA LEU A 334 27.81 -8.29 0.25
C LEU A 334 28.08 -6.91 0.81
N SER A 335 29.13 -6.25 0.34
CA SER A 335 29.50 -4.90 0.73
C SER A 335 29.36 -3.93 -0.45
N LEU A 336 28.59 -2.88 -0.27
CA LEU A 336 28.30 -1.84 -1.24
C LEU A 336 28.93 -0.54 -0.73
N SER A 337 29.99 -0.09 -1.40
CA SER A 337 30.81 1.06 -0.98
C SER A 337 31.23 1.93 -2.18
N GLY A 338 32.08 2.91 -1.93
CA GLY A 338 32.44 3.93 -2.93
C GLY A 338 31.37 5.02 -3.05
N SER A 339 30.97 5.36 -4.26
CA SER A 339 29.90 6.31 -4.53
C SER A 339 29.04 5.83 -5.71
N GLY A 340 28.08 6.67 -6.16
CA GLY A 340 27.13 6.27 -7.22
C GLY A 340 26.12 5.22 -6.75
N LYS A 341 25.34 4.72 -7.70
CA LYS A 341 24.35 3.69 -7.42
C LYS A 341 24.92 2.29 -7.56
N LYS A 342 24.53 1.39 -6.68
CA LYS A 342 24.77 -0.04 -6.79
C LYS A 342 23.47 -0.69 -7.20
N LEU A 343 23.41 -1.14 -8.44
CA LEU A 343 22.19 -1.55 -9.13
C LEU A 343 22.08 -3.07 -9.07
N PHE A 344 21.09 -3.60 -8.37
CA PHE A 344 20.76 -5.01 -8.44
C PHE A 344 20.20 -5.36 -9.83
N THR A 345 20.26 -6.61 -10.22
CA THR A 345 19.72 -7.06 -11.52
C THR A 345 18.20 -7.03 -11.53
N THR A 346 17.61 -6.74 -12.70
CA THR A 346 16.15 -6.61 -12.87
C THR A 346 15.47 -7.97 -13.05
N ASN A 347 15.73 -8.95 -12.22
CA ASN A 347 15.08 -10.25 -12.33
C ASN A 347 14.07 -10.45 -11.17
N SER A 348 12.85 -9.96 -11.35
CA SER A 348 11.80 -10.06 -10.33
C SER A 348 11.33 -11.49 -10.00
N ALA A 349 11.78 -12.49 -10.77
CA ALA A 349 11.41 -13.90 -10.53
C ALA A 349 12.27 -14.58 -9.46
N VAL A 350 13.46 -14.07 -9.19
CA VAL A 350 14.42 -14.66 -8.23
C VAL A 350 14.98 -13.55 -7.35
N ALA A 351 14.81 -13.68 -6.03
CA ALA A 351 15.38 -12.74 -5.07
C ALA A 351 16.92 -12.85 -5.02
N THR A 352 17.62 -11.74 -4.81
CA THR A 352 19.05 -11.77 -4.43
C THR A 352 19.15 -12.18 -2.97
N THR A 353 19.88 -13.28 -2.70
CA THR A 353 20.08 -13.78 -1.34
C THR A 353 21.47 -13.44 -0.82
N ILE A 354 21.52 -13.08 0.47
CA ILE A 354 22.75 -12.78 1.20
C ILE A 354 22.65 -13.56 2.51
N ASP A 355 23.48 -14.57 2.67
CA ASP A 355 23.34 -15.51 3.78
C ASP A 355 23.68 -14.90 5.14
N ASN A 356 24.58 -13.89 5.18
CA ASN A 356 25.07 -13.33 6.44
C ASN A 356 24.92 -11.80 6.50
N ILE A 357 25.78 -10.99 5.88
CA ILE A 357 25.78 -9.54 6.07
C ILE A 357 25.62 -8.79 4.75
N LEU A 358 24.66 -7.87 4.71
CA LEU A 358 24.59 -6.79 3.73
C LEU A 358 25.14 -5.49 4.35
N SER A 359 26.17 -4.92 3.75
CA SER A 359 26.76 -3.63 4.15
C SER A 359 26.53 -2.57 3.07
N ILE A 360 25.92 -1.43 3.41
CA ILE A 360 25.75 -0.27 2.53
C ILE A 360 26.40 0.93 3.22
N THR A 361 27.49 1.45 2.65
CA THR A 361 28.20 2.58 3.26
C THR A 361 27.52 3.92 2.99
N GLY A 362 27.85 4.93 3.80
CA GLY A 362 27.32 6.29 3.62
C GLY A 362 27.64 6.86 2.23
N GLY A 363 26.68 7.56 1.65
CA GLY A 363 26.77 8.12 0.29
C GLY A 363 26.46 7.15 -0.85
N VAL A 364 26.28 5.86 -0.57
CA VAL A 364 25.86 4.84 -1.56
C VAL A 364 24.35 4.73 -1.62
N THR A 365 23.80 4.65 -2.82
CA THR A 365 22.44 4.20 -3.08
C THR A 365 22.47 2.78 -3.59
N ALA A 366 21.93 1.83 -2.82
CA ALA A 366 21.68 0.46 -3.26
C ALA A 366 20.26 0.41 -3.85
N ASP A 367 20.15 0.22 -5.16
CA ASP A 367 18.89 0.24 -5.89
C ASP A 367 18.50 -1.19 -6.26
N ASN A 368 17.45 -1.70 -5.64
CA ASN A 368 16.99 -3.07 -5.84
C ASN A 368 16.31 -3.30 -7.21
N ARG A 369 15.98 -2.25 -7.95
CA ARG A 369 15.43 -2.27 -9.31
C ARG A 369 14.22 -3.19 -9.49
N GLY A 370 13.39 -3.32 -8.46
CA GLY A 370 12.22 -4.21 -8.49
C GLY A 370 12.57 -5.68 -8.23
N ASN A 371 13.59 -5.94 -7.44
CA ASN A 371 13.96 -7.26 -6.95
C ASN A 371 13.94 -7.30 -5.42
N ASN A 372 13.58 -8.43 -4.81
CA ASN A 372 13.73 -8.60 -3.37
C ASN A 372 15.19 -8.92 -3.02
N VAL A 373 15.68 -8.29 -1.98
CA VAL A 373 17.01 -8.56 -1.39
C VAL A 373 16.78 -9.21 -0.03
N ILE A 374 17.09 -10.48 0.09
CA ILE A 374 16.86 -11.30 1.29
C ILE A 374 18.18 -11.49 2.02
N VAL A 375 18.25 -11.09 3.28
CA VAL A 375 19.45 -11.16 4.12
C VAL A 375 19.19 -12.12 5.27
N GLY A 376 19.93 -13.23 5.29
CA GLY A 376 19.84 -14.27 6.31
C GLY A 376 20.51 -13.89 7.64
N GLY A 377 21.29 -12.83 7.71
CA GLY A 377 21.98 -12.37 8.93
C GLY A 377 21.62 -10.91 9.25
N SER A 378 22.58 -9.99 9.13
CA SER A 378 22.44 -8.59 9.53
C SER A 378 22.52 -7.61 8.38
N ILE A 379 21.90 -6.44 8.51
CA ILE A 379 22.02 -5.33 7.56
C ILE A 379 22.71 -4.15 8.25
N ALA A 380 23.86 -3.74 7.74
CA ALA A 380 24.59 -2.54 8.14
C ALA A 380 24.40 -1.47 7.07
N ASN A 381 23.35 -0.64 7.18
CA ASN A 381 23.03 0.40 6.20
C ASN A 381 23.32 1.78 6.76
N SER A 382 24.33 2.48 6.20
CA SER A 382 24.60 3.90 6.46
C SER A 382 24.30 4.77 5.23
N GLY A 383 23.83 4.16 4.13
CA GLY A 383 23.46 4.78 2.88
C GLY A 383 21.94 4.78 2.64
N TYR A 384 21.58 4.56 1.39
CA TYR A 384 20.20 4.52 0.96
C TYR A 384 19.86 3.21 0.25
N ALA A 385 19.04 2.37 0.88
CA ALA A 385 18.47 1.17 0.32
C ALA A 385 17.19 1.52 -0.44
N SER A 386 17.36 1.83 -1.73
CA SER A 386 16.29 2.29 -2.62
C SER A 386 15.54 1.10 -3.23
N GLY A 387 14.23 1.24 -3.36
CA GLY A 387 13.38 0.20 -3.92
C GLY A 387 12.15 0.77 -4.61
N THR A 388 11.57 0.00 -5.55
CA THR A 388 10.35 0.37 -6.27
C THR A 388 9.23 -0.62 -6.00
N GLY A 389 7.99 -0.12 -5.95
CA GLY A 389 6.81 -0.96 -5.75
C GLY A 389 6.78 -1.63 -4.38
N SER A 390 6.50 -2.93 -4.34
CA SER A 390 6.44 -3.75 -3.12
C SER A 390 7.71 -4.56 -2.85
N TYR A 391 8.78 -4.36 -3.59
CA TYR A 391 10.04 -5.09 -3.42
C TYR A 391 10.83 -4.53 -2.24
N THR A 392 11.39 -5.42 -1.43
CA THR A 392 11.93 -5.12 -0.10
C THR A 392 13.41 -5.45 0.03
N TYR A 393 14.04 -4.81 1.02
CA TYR A 393 15.21 -5.35 1.70
C TYR A 393 14.68 -6.10 2.93
N SER A 394 14.80 -7.43 2.91
CA SER A 394 14.24 -8.32 3.94
C SER A 394 15.33 -8.88 4.83
N ILE A 395 15.15 -8.80 6.14
CA ILE A 395 15.98 -9.49 7.13
C ILE A 395 15.24 -10.69 7.68
N THR A 396 15.86 -11.88 7.56
CA THR A 396 15.22 -13.16 7.91
C THR A 396 15.85 -13.88 9.09
N ASP A 397 16.96 -13.36 9.63
CA ASP A 397 17.60 -13.93 10.82
C ASP A 397 16.82 -13.58 12.09
N ALA A 398 16.63 -14.60 12.92
CA ALA A 398 15.96 -14.49 14.20
C ALA A 398 16.66 -13.59 15.22
N ASN A 399 17.97 -13.40 15.11
CA ASN A 399 18.81 -12.58 15.99
C ASN A 399 19.62 -11.53 15.20
N GLY A 400 19.18 -11.24 13.97
CA GLY A 400 19.84 -10.29 13.11
C GLY A 400 19.85 -8.86 13.67
N THR A 401 20.76 -8.05 13.17
CA THR A 401 20.84 -6.63 13.55
C THR A 401 20.60 -5.73 12.34
N LEU A 402 19.88 -4.65 12.56
CA LEU A 402 19.82 -3.49 11.67
C LEU A 402 20.68 -2.40 12.27
N SER A 403 21.76 -2.03 11.61
CA SER A 403 22.71 -1.03 12.08
C SER A 403 23.04 0.01 11.01
N GLY A 404 23.72 1.09 11.39
CA GLY A 404 23.92 2.26 10.55
C GLY A 404 22.73 3.23 10.60
N ASN A 405 22.96 4.47 10.11
CA ASN A 405 21.92 5.52 10.11
C ASN A 405 21.27 5.65 8.72
N GLY A 406 21.03 4.52 8.08
CA GLY A 406 20.58 4.47 6.70
C GLY A 406 19.07 4.65 6.50
N ILE A 407 18.75 4.80 5.24
CA ILE A 407 17.38 5.00 4.76
C ILE A 407 16.98 3.79 3.94
N TYR A 408 15.72 3.38 4.06
CA TYR A 408 15.08 2.35 3.25
C TYR A 408 13.81 2.91 2.59
N ASP A 409 13.57 2.56 1.33
CA ASP A 409 12.23 2.75 0.78
C ASP A 409 11.29 1.70 1.39
N ASN A 410 11.61 0.42 1.21
CA ASN A 410 10.85 -0.68 1.79
C ASN A 410 11.78 -1.59 2.61
N LEU A 411 11.43 -1.80 3.85
CA LEU A 411 12.12 -2.72 4.77
C LEU A 411 11.16 -3.83 5.20
N GLU A 412 11.63 -5.06 5.20
CA GLU A 412 10.86 -6.21 5.66
C GLU A 412 11.60 -6.93 6.79
N VAL A 413 10.87 -7.28 7.82
CA VAL A 413 11.34 -8.15 8.90
C VAL A 413 10.51 -9.43 8.86
N ASP A 414 11.18 -10.55 8.56
CA ASP A 414 10.59 -11.88 8.46
C ASP A 414 11.45 -12.89 9.24
N ALA A 415 11.60 -12.62 10.52
CA ALA A 415 12.44 -13.40 11.44
C ALA A 415 11.72 -14.68 11.92
N SER A 416 11.21 -15.49 10.99
CA SER A 416 10.50 -16.71 11.33
C SER A 416 11.44 -17.91 11.44
N SER A 417 11.42 -18.65 12.55
CA SER A 417 11.90 -20.02 12.59
C SER A 417 10.79 -20.98 13.05
N SER A 418 10.92 -22.24 12.68
CA SER A 418 9.92 -23.28 12.81
C SER A 418 9.61 -23.76 14.24
N SER A 419 10.08 -23.09 15.28
CA SER A 419 9.87 -23.50 16.69
C SER A 419 9.78 -22.29 17.61
N ASN A 420 8.57 -21.87 17.88
CA ASN A 420 8.03 -21.28 19.12
C ASN A 420 8.94 -20.42 20.01
N SER A 421 9.73 -19.49 19.47
CA SER A 421 10.45 -18.50 20.26
C SER A 421 10.26 -17.09 19.70
N THR A 422 10.18 -16.13 20.58
CA THR A 422 10.08 -14.69 20.26
C THR A 422 11.39 -14.21 19.68
N TYR A 423 11.55 -14.30 18.37
CA TYR A 423 12.70 -13.78 17.67
C TYR A 423 12.63 -12.27 17.57
N SER A 424 13.80 -11.61 17.70
CA SER A 424 13.88 -10.16 17.71
C SER A 424 15.06 -9.67 16.88
N VAL A 425 14.76 -8.92 15.83
CA VAL A 425 15.76 -8.14 15.11
C VAL A 425 16.11 -6.91 15.94
N THR A 426 17.40 -6.70 16.21
CA THR A 426 17.86 -5.55 17.02
C THR A 426 18.17 -4.36 16.16
N LEU A 427 17.53 -3.23 16.46
CA LEU A 427 17.83 -1.95 15.82
C LEU A 427 18.89 -1.18 16.63
N SER A 428 20.14 -1.16 16.14
CA SER A 428 21.28 -0.59 16.88
C SER A 428 21.43 0.90 16.69
N ASN A 429 20.97 1.46 15.56
CA ASN A 429 21.15 2.87 15.20
C ASN A 429 19.83 3.44 14.62
N SER A 430 19.80 4.77 14.45
CA SER A 430 18.65 5.43 13.82
C SER A 430 18.45 4.93 12.39
N THR A 431 17.26 4.43 12.09
CA THR A 431 16.89 3.89 10.78
C THR A 431 15.63 4.58 10.27
N THR A 432 15.62 5.00 9.02
CA THR A 432 14.46 5.67 8.41
C THR A 432 13.82 4.77 7.35
N VAL A 433 12.50 4.59 7.43
CA VAL A 433 11.70 3.95 6.37
C VAL A 433 10.81 5.00 5.71
N LYS A 434 10.96 5.15 4.38
CA LYS A 434 10.28 6.19 3.60
C LYS A 434 8.92 5.75 3.08
N SER A 435 8.79 4.48 2.70
CA SER A 435 7.58 3.98 2.05
C SER A 435 6.87 2.91 2.88
N THR A 436 7.42 1.70 3.00
CA THR A 436 6.74 0.62 3.70
C THR A 436 7.67 -0.17 4.61
N LEU A 437 7.23 -0.38 5.84
CA LEU A 437 7.76 -1.37 6.75
C LEU A 437 6.82 -2.58 6.77
N TYR A 438 7.34 -3.76 6.43
CA TYR A 438 6.62 -5.03 6.53
C TYR A 438 7.10 -5.77 7.79
N LEU A 439 6.18 -6.11 8.65
CA LEU A 439 6.40 -6.90 9.87
C LEU A 439 5.73 -8.26 9.68
N ASN A 440 6.41 -9.14 8.91
CA ASN A 440 5.85 -10.45 8.58
C ASN A 440 5.90 -11.40 9.77
N SER A 441 7.04 -11.43 10.48
CA SER A 441 7.19 -12.25 11.68
C SER A 441 8.29 -11.71 12.61
N GLY A 442 8.24 -12.09 13.89
CA GLY A 442 9.20 -11.66 14.90
C GLY A 442 8.95 -10.22 15.39
N SER A 443 9.91 -9.65 16.11
CA SER A 443 9.82 -8.30 16.65
C SER A 443 11.03 -7.44 16.25
N ILE A 444 10.86 -6.12 16.22
CA ILE A 444 11.98 -5.19 16.20
C ILE A 444 12.20 -4.67 17.62
N SER A 445 13.34 -5.02 18.23
CA SER A 445 13.78 -4.43 19.49
C SER A 445 14.44 -3.06 19.26
N ASN A 446 14.42 -2.19 20.28
CA ASN A 446 14.89 -0.80 20.19
C ASN A 446 14.20 0.01 19.06
N SER A 447 12.93 -0.29 18.78
CA SER A 447 12.16 0.39 17.73
C SER A 447 11.98 1.90 17.96
N THR A 448 12.36 2.44 19.11
CA THR A 448 12.53 3.89 19.33
C THR A 448 13.53 4.55 18.38
N ASN A 449 14.46 3.77 17.83
CA ASN A 449 15.43 4.23 16.82
C ASN A 449 14.85 4.21 15.39
N LEU A 450 13.62 3.74 15.20
CA LEU A 450 12.95 3.69 13.91
C LEU A 450 12.19 4.98 13.64
N THR A 451 12.41 5.56 12.49
CA THR A 451 11.67 6.72 11.99
C THR A 451 10.85 6.31 10.77
N MET A 452 9.55 6.51 10.84
CA MET A 452 8.63 6.37 9.72
C MET A 452 8.38 7.75 9.11
N ASN A 453 8.47 7.87 7.79
CA ASN A 453 8.10 9.12 7.12
C ASN A 453 6.59 9.34 7.18
N ALA A 454 6.15 10.59 7.18
CA ALA A 454 4.74 10.91 7.03
C ALA A 454 4.20 10.36 5.70
N GLY A 455 3.06 9.66 5.75
CA GLY A 455 2.47 9.00 4.60
C GLY A 455 3.08 7.64 4.23
N SER A 456 4.05 7.13 5.00
CA SER A 456 4.54 5.75 4.88
C SER A 456 3.56 4.75 5.51
N PHE A 457 3.82 3.45 5.29
CA PHE A 457 2.96 2.36 5.74
C PHE A 457 3.71 1.41 6.67
N ILE A 458 3.03 0.94 7.70
CA ILE A 458 3.44 -0.26 8.44
C ILE A 458 2.40 -1.34 8.15
N LYS A 459 2.84 -2.47 7.61
CA LYS A 459 2.02 -3.64 7.35
C LYS A 459 2.43 -4.74 8.33
N VAL A 460 1.48 -5.18 9.13
CA VAL A 460 1.70 -6.16 10.18
C VAL A 460 1.01 -7.46 9.80
N GLU A 461 1.77 -8.54 9.60
CA GLU A 461 1.24 -9.90 9.50
C GLU A 461 1.24 -10.56 10.89
N ASP A 462 2.39 -11.10 11.31
CA ASP A 462 2.58 -11.75 12.60
C ASP A 462 3.74 -11.11 13.41
N GLY A 463 4.36 -10.04 12.87
CA GLY A 463 5.45 -9.33 13.52
C GLY A 463 4.96 -8.15 14.37
N THR A 464 5.86 -7.52 15.12
CA THR A 464 5.51 -6.37 15.98
C THR A 464 6.71 -5.46 16.26
N LEU A 465 6.46 -4.23 16.68
CA LEU A 465 7.47 -3.35 17.27
C LEU A 465 7.45 -3.44 18.80
N ALA A 466 8.60 -3.75 19.39
CA ALA A 466 8.71 -3.92 20.84
C ALA A 466 8.49 -2.59 21.62
N ASN A 467 8.89 -1.46 21.04
CA ASN A 467 8.77 -0.14 21.63
C ASN A 467 7.92 0.81 20.79
N ALA A 468 7.35 1.80 21.45
CA ALA A 468 6.56 2.84 20.83
C ALA A 468 7.37 3.71 19.85
N LEU A 469 6.84 3.98 18.65
CA LEU A 469 7.42 4.92 17.70
C LEU A 469 7.20 6.37 18.16
N SER A 470 8.19 7.21 17.91
CA SER A 470 8.05 8.67 18.03
C SER A 470 7.50 9.34 16.77
N SER A 471 7.56 8.67 15.64
CA SER A 471 7.03 9.14 14.35
C SER A 471 5.50 9.26 14.38
N THR A 472 4.97 10.17 13.57
CA THR A 472 3.52 10.40 13.41
C THR A 472 3.14 10.46 11.93
N GLY A 473 1.85 10.26 11.63
CA GLY A 473 1.34 10.47 10.28
C GLY A 473 1.62 9.34 9.29
N TYR A 474 2.00 8.16 9.75
CA TYR A 474 2.10 6.92 8.96
C TYR A 474 0.80 6.11 9.06
N ASP A 475 0.59 5.25 8.11
CA ASP A 475 -0.56 4.34 8.03
C ASP A 475 -0.20 2.97 8.62
N VAL A 476 -1.15 2.32 9.32
CA VAL A 476 -0.95 0.96 9.86
C VAL A 476 -2.04 0.05 9.32
N THR A 477 -1.64 -1.10 8.80
CA THR A 477 -2.54 -2.16 8.36
C THR A 477 -2.15 -3.48 9.03
N TYR A 478 -3.10 -4.13 9.71
CA TYR A 478 -2.96 -5.49 10.23
C TYR A 478 -3.59 -6.49 9.26
N LEU A 479 -2.80 -7.42 8.75
CA LEU A 479 -3.21 -8.42 7.75
C LEU A 479 -2.54 -9.79 8.00
N PRO A 480 -2.74 -10.41 9.16
CA PRO A 480 -2.09 -11.67 9.50
C PRO A 480 -2.42 -12.77 8.50
N SER A 481 -1.43 -13.60 8.21
CA SER A 481 -1.56 -14.73 7.28
C SER A 481 -2.38 -15.90 7.86
N SER A 482 -2.59 -15.92 9.16
CA SER A 482 -3.34 -16.94 9.90
C SER A 482 -4.49 -16.32 10.70
N ASN A 483 -5.52 -17.13 11.04
CA ASN A 483 -6.64 -16.71 11.88
C ASN A 483 -6.24 -16.60 13.37
N THR A 484 -5.15 -15.96 13.68
CA THR A 484 -4.64 -15.81 15.05
C THR A 484 -5.06 -14.47 15.64
N THR A 485 -5.24 -14.46 16.98
CA THR A 485 -5.42 -13.20 17.72
C THR A 485 -4.08 -12.50 17.87
N ILE A 486 -4.03 -11.22 17.52
CA ILE A 486 -2.84 -10.38 17.62
C ILE A 486 -3.07 -9.32 18.68
N THR A 487 -2.03 -9.01 19.45
CA THR A 487 -2.00 -7.82 20.32
C THR A 487 -1.21 -6.73 19.61
N ALA A 488 -1.77 -5.53 19.52
CA ALA A 488 -1.09 -4.38 18.94
C ALA A 488 0.20 -4.06 19.70
N GLY A 489 1.26 -3.77 18.94
CA GLY A 489 2.57 -3.43 19.50
C GLY A 489 2.89 -1.94 19.45
N GLY A 490 4.18 -1.64 19.36
CA GLY A 490 4.70 -0.28 19.27
C GLY A 490 4.32 0.49 18.01
N GLU A 491 3.87 -0.20 16.96
CA GLU A 491 3.40 0.37 15.70
C GLU A 491 2.12 1.21 15.83
N LEU A 492 1.32 1.00 16.87
CA LEU A 492 0.18 1.86 17.20
C LEU A 492 0.50 2.90 18.29
N ALA A 493 1.75 3.12 18.63
CA ALA A 493 2.14 4.16 19.56
C ALA A 493 2.17 5.53 18.88
N GLY A 494 1.72 6.56 19.59
CA GLY A 494 1.65 7.91 19.05
C GLY A 494 0.37 8.15 18.23
N THR A 495 0.47 9.03 17.27
CA THR A 495 -0.63 9.38 16.37
C THR A 495 -0.36 8.80 14.98
N VAL A 496 -1.10 7.79 14.62
CA VAL A 496 -1.07 7.24 13.25
C VAL A 496 -1.97 8.06 12.32
N LYS A 497 -1.76 7.95 11.01
CA LYS A 497 -2.65 8.59 10.06
C LYS A 497 -3.92 7.76 9.89
N ASN A 498 -3.81 6.54 9.38
CA ASN A 498 -4.93 5.62 9.25
C ASN A 498 -4.62 4.30 9.95
N LEU A 499 -5.67 3.63 10.42
CA LEU A 499 -5.62 2.25 10.88
C LEU A 499 -6.59 1.41 10.08
N ASP A 500 -6.08 0.35 9.45
CA ASP A 500 -6.89 -0.65 8.76
C ASP A 500 -6.68 -2.04 9.37
N VAL A 501 -7.77 -2.65 9.81
CA VAL A 501 -7.80 -3.97 10.42
C VAL A 501 -8.35 -4.97 9.41
N GLN A 502 -7.50 -5.82 8.88
CA GLN A 502 -7.79 -6.86 7.88
C GLN A 502 -7.47 -8.26 8.42
N VAL A 503 -7.67 -8.48 9.71
CA VAL A 503 -7.45 -9.80 10.32
C VAL A 503 -8.49 -10.81 9.80
N GLY A 504 -8.13 -12.08 9.76
CA GLY A 504 -9.00 -13.14 9.23
C GLY A 504 -10.32 -13.24 9.98
N SER A 505 -11.33 -13.85 9.34
CA SER A 505 -12.62 -14.10 9.99
C SER A 505 -12.43 -14.98 11.23
N GLY A 506 -12.86 -14.50 12.39
CA GLY A 506 -12.66 -15.14 13.70
C GLY A 506 -11.37 -14.73 14.42
N ALA A 507 -10.45 -14.02 13.77
CA ALA A 507 -9.28 -13.44 14.41
C ALA A 507 -9.60 -12.07 15.03
N THR A 508 -8.77 -11.68 16.01
CA THR A 508 -8.95 -10.42 16.76
C THR A 508 -7.64 -9.65 16.83
N LEU A 509 -7.69 -8.36 16.49
CA LEU A 509 -6.68 -7.39 16.90
C LEU A 509 -7.07 -6.81 18.25
N THR A 510 -6.27 -7.04 19.28
CA THR A 510 -6.50 -6.53 20.64
C THR A 510 -5.59 -5.32 20.89
N LEU A 511 -6.16 -4.21 21.29
CA LEU A 511 -5.40 -3.01 21.66
C LEU A 511 -4.74 -3.15 23.03
N ASN A 512 -3.57 -2.57 23.19
CA ASN A 512 -2.84 -2.47 24.46
C ASN A 512 -2.64 -1.04 24.94
N ARG A 513 -3.24 -0.05 24.24
CA ARG A 513 -3.18 1.38 24.54
C ARG A 513 -4.29 2.17 23.85
N ASN A 514 -4.47 3.43 24.24
CA ASN A 514 -5.29 4.37 23.48
C ASN A 514 -4.68 4.61 22.09
N VAL A 515 -5.52 4.69 21.06
CA VAL A 515 -5.08 4.92 19.68
C VAL A 515 -5.71 6.19 19.14
N SER A 516 -4.88 7.05 18.56
CA SER A 516 -5.31 8.27 17.88
C SER A 516 -4.96 8.21 16.40
N MET A 517 -5.94 8.48 15.55
CA MET A 517 -5.78 8.56 14.11
C MET A 517 -6.12 9.97 13.62
N THR A 518 -5.24 10.58 12.82
CA THR A 518 -5.56 11.84 12.14
C THR A 518 -6.46 11.64 10.92
N GLY A 519 -6.51 10.42 10.38
CA GLY A 519 -7.33 9.96 9.28
C GLY A 519 -8.33 8.88 9.70
N ASN A 520 -8.46 7.85 8.86
CA ASN A 520 -9.53 6.88 8.93
C ASN A 520 -9.24 5.70 9.88
N LEU A 521 -10.31 5.16 10.46
CA LEU A 521 -10.37 3.83 11.04
C LEU A 521 -11.19 2.94 10.13
N ALA A 522 -10.60 1.85 9.63
CA ALA A 522 -11.27 0.82 8.88
C ALA A 522 -11.13 -0.53 9.60
N ILE A 523 -12.24 -1.22 9.81
CA ILE A 523 -12.24 -2.64 10.13
C ILE A 523 -12.77 -3.35 8.89
N SER A 524 -11.85 -3.75 8.02
CA SER A 524 -12.16 -4.35 6.73
C SER A 524 -12.60 -5.80 6.88
N SER A 525 -12.02 -6.52 7.86
CA SER A 525 -12.41 -7.88 8.25
C SER A 525 -11.96 -8.24 9.67
N GLY A 526 -12.54 -9.30 10.26
CA GLY A 526 -12.22 -9.78 11.61
C GLY A 526 -12.73 -8.88 12.72
N THR A 527 -12.03 -8.85 13.85
CA THR A 527 -12.43 -8.11 15.06
C THR A 527 -11.35 -7.12 15.50
N LEU A 528 -11.73 -5.88 15.79
CA LEU A 528 -10.94 -4.95 16.61
C LEU A 528 -11.51 -4.94 18.04
N ASP A 529 -10.69 -5.28 19.03
CA ASP A 529 -11.06 -5.30 20.45
C ASP A 529 -10.21 -4.29 21.24
N VAL A 530 -10.87 -3.38 21.94
CA VAL A 530 -10.22 -2.39 22.80
C VAL A 530 -9.70 -2.96 24.12
N SER A 531 -9.71 -4.28 24.28
CA SER A 531 -9.32 -5.06 25.47
C SER A 531 -10.15 -4.79 26.74
N ASN A 532 -9.92 -5.54 27.79
CA ASN A 532 -10.57 -5.32 29.09
C ASN A 532 -10.14 -4.00 29.77
N SER A 533 -9.06 -3.37 29.27
CA SER A 533 -8.61 -2.05 29.72
C SER A 533 -9.43 -0.90 29.12
N ASN A 534 -10.31 -1.19 28.18
CA ASN A 534 -11.21 -0.21 27.54
C ASN A 534 -10.47 0.97 26.88
N TYR A 535 -9.41 0.71 26.12
CA TYR A 535 -8.64 1.76 25.48
C TYR A 535 -9.48 2.60 24.53
N ASN A 536 -9.32 3.91 24.61
CA ASN A 536 -10.08 4.87 23.81
C ASN A 536 -9.53 4.99 22.39
N LEU A 537 -10.46 5.27 21.48
CA LEU A 537 -10.16 5.54 20.07
C LEU A 537 -10.49 6.99 19.73
N THR A 538 -9.54 7.68 19.08
CA THR A 538 -9.76 9.02 18.52
C THR A 538 -9.60 8.94 17.00
N VAL A 539 -10.61 9.35 16.24
CA VAL A 539 -10.67 9.22 14.79
C VAL A 539 -10.83 10.60 14.16
N GLY A 540 -9.82 11.01 13.39
CA GLY A 540 -9.83 12.29 12.65
C GLY A 540 -10.48 12.20 11.27
N GLY A 541 -10.58 11.01 10.68
CA GLY A 541 -11.23 10.74 9.40
C GLY A 541 -12.51 9.92 9.56
N ASN A 542 -12.83 9.10 8.59
CA ASN A 542 -14.01 8.25 8.58
C ASN A 542 -13.83 7.00 9.44
N LEU A 543 -14.93 6.50 9.99
CA LEU A 543 -15.01 5.21 10.64
C LEU A 543 -15.82 4.27 9.76
N THR A 544 -15.18 3.20 9.25
CA THR A 544 -15.83 2.17 8.43
C THR A 544 -15.66 0.81 9.10
N ASN A 545 -16.76 0.15 9.45
CA ASN A 545 -16.73 -1.15 10.10
C ASN A 545 -17.47 -2.20 9.29
N ASN A 546 -16.73 -3.02 8.56
CA ASN A 546 -17.24 -4.18 7.81
C ASN A 546 -17.01 -5.51 8.56
N GLY A 547 -16.26 -5.50 9.65
CA GLY A 547 -16.03 -6.63 10.54
C GLY A 547 -16.78 -6.49 11.86
N THR A 548 -16.08 -6.73 12.96
CA THR A 548 -16.59 -6.57 14.34
C THR A 548 -15.76 -5.52 15.07
N LEU A 549 -16.42 -4.56 15.69
CA LEU A 549 -15.80 -3.56 16.56
C LEU A 549 -16.28 -3.79 17.98
N ASN A 550 -15.41 -4.39 18.81
CA ASN A 550 -15.70 -4.68 20.21
C ASN A 550 -15.22 -3.54 21.11
N LEU A 551 -16.09 -2.61 21.38
CA LEU A 551 -15.79 -1.35 22.10
C LEU A 551 -15.92 -1.45 23.62
N ARG A 552 -16.45 -2.58 24.15
CA ARG A 552 -16.60 -2.76 25.60
C ARG A 552 -17.14 -1.50 26.30
N SER A 553 -16.38 -0.91 27.23
CA SER A 553 -16.77 0.30 27.96
C SER A 553 -15.97 1.56 27.55
N ASN A 554 -15.33 1.56 26.38
CA ASN A 554 -14.49 2.67 25.93
C ASN A 554 -15.30 3.88 25.42
N THR A 555 -14.55 4.95 25.13
CA THR A 555 -15.03 6.13 24.41
C THR A 555 -14.40 6.19 23.02
N VAL A 556 -15.23 6.36 22.00
CA VAL A 556 -14.80 6.74 20.65
C VAL A 556 -15.00 8.24 20.48
N THR A 557 -13.95 8.95 20.09
CA THR A 557 -13.99 10.40 19.83
C THR A 557 -13.79 10.64 18.33
N LEU A 558 -14.74 11.35 17.71
CA LEU A 558 -14.64 11.87 16.35
C LEU A 558 -14.20 13.32 16.43
N ASN A 559 -13.02 13.64 15.85
CA ASN A 559 -12.40 14.97 15.97
C ASN A 559 -11.88 15.53 14.63
N GLY A 560 -12.47 15.15 13.52
CA GLY A 560 -12.04 15.55 12.17
C GLY A 560 -12.26 17.04 11.86
N ASN A 561 -11.65 17.48 10.77
CA ASN A 561 -11.71 18.88 10.30
C ASN A 561 -12.80 19.14 9.25
N GLY A 562 -13.51 18.11 8.80
CA GLY A 562 -14.52 18.17 7.75
C GLY A 562 -15.69 17.26 8.03
N VAL A 563 -16.29 16.75 6.94
CA VAL A 563 -17.35 15.74 7.06
C VAL A 563 -16.71 14.39 7.39
N GLN A 564 -17.00 13.83 8.54
CA GLN A 564 -16.69 12.45 8.91
C GLN A 564 -17.90 11.55 8.67
N THR A 565 -17.66 10.31 8.25
CA THR A 565 -18.73 9.31 8.10
C THR A 565 -18.58 8.19 9.12
N ILE A 566 -19.70 7.70 9.63
CA ILE A 566 -19.80 6.41 10.29
C ILE A 566 -20.51 5.46 9.32
N ASP A 567 -19.78 4.43 8.84
CA ASP A 567 -20.23 3.51 7.80
C ASP A 567 -19.90 2.05 8.17
N GLY A 568 -20.29 1.11 7.33
CA GLY A 568 -19.96 -0.30 7.48
C GLY A 568 -20.99 -1.24 6.90
N SER A 569 -20.83 -2.54 7.15
CA SER A 569 -21.73 -3.58 6.67
C SER A 569 -23.06 -3.62 7.43
N SER A 570 -23.08 -3.18 8.69
CA SER A 570 -24.25 -3.28 9.60
C SER A 570 -24.40 -2.01 10.46
N ALA A 571 -25.41 -1.98 11.32
CA ALA A 571 -25.58 -0.95 12.35
C ALA A 571 -24.39 -0.94 13.34
N GLN A 572 -23.99 0.26 13.78
CA GLN A 572 -22.84 0.44 14.66
C GLN A 572 -23.29 0.69 16.10
N THR A 573 -22.58 0.09 17.05
CA THR A 573 -22.88 0.25 18.49
C THR A 573 -21.66 0.77 19.23
N PHE A 574 -21.80 1.90 19.91
CA PHE A 574 -20.80 2.51 20.77
C PHE A 574 -21.22 2.40 22.23
N ASN A 575 -20.25 2.18 23.12
CA ASN A 575 -20.52 2.40 24.54
C ASN A 575 -20.65 3.91 24.80
N SER A 576 -19.61 4.69 24.56
CA SER A 576 -19.63 6.14 24.58
C SER A 576 -19.10 6.73 23.28
N LEU A 577 -19.77 7.77 22.77
CA LEU A 577 -19.40 8.47 21.54
C LEU A 577 -19.26 9.96 21.82
N THR A 578 -18.13 10.53 21.52
CA THR A 578 -17.87 11.98 21.59
C THR A 578 -17.74 12.55 20.18
N VAL A 579 -18.54 13.55 19.87
CA VAL A 579 -18.46 14.33 18.63
C VAL A 579 -17.79 15.66 18.96
N ASN A 580 -16.57 15.83 18.49
CA ASN A 580 -15.74 17.02 18.76
C ASN A 580 -14.95 17.44 17.50
N ASN A 581 -15.65 17.53 16.40
CA ASN A 581 -15.07 17.98 15.12
C ASN A 581 -14.59 19.42 15.19
N ALA A 582 -13.67 19.82 14.34
CA ALA A 582 -13.30 21.22 14.21
C ALA A 582 -14.50 22.09 13.79
N THR A 583 -14.40 23.40 14.04
CA THR A 583 -15.45 24.36 13.69
C THR A 583 -15.85 24.21 12.22
N GLY A 584 -17.16 23.98 11.98
CA GLY A 584 -17.72 23.72 10.64
C GLY A 584 -17.66 22.24 10.19
N GLY A 585 -17.05 21.34 10.99
CA GLY A 585 -17.07 19.92 10.73
C GLY A 585 -18.43 19.26 11.05
N SER A 586 -18.66 18.08 10.54
CA SER A 586 -19.91 17.32 10.75
C SER A 586 -19.65 15.81 10.75
N VAL A 587 -20.62 15.07 11.29
CA VAL A 587 -20.64 13.61 11.26
C VAL A 587 -21.87 13.14 10.49
N GLN A 588 -21.66 12.43 9.40
CA GLN A 588 -22.71 11.83 8.58
C GLN A 588 -22.88 10.36 8.95
N LEU A 589 -24.10 9.94 9.32
CA LEU A 589 -24.38 8.53 9.54
C LEU A 589 -24.81 7.87 8.22
N ASN A 590 -24.02 6.89 7.77
CA ASN A 590 -24.38 6.03 6.62
C ASN A 590 -24.98 4.70 7.07
N LYS A 591 -24.95 4.41 8.36
CA LYS A 591 -25.59 3.27 9.04
C LYS A 591 -26.27 3.73 10.33
N PRO A 592 -27.25 2.97 10.82
CA PRO A 592 -27.81 3.24 12.14
C PRO A 592 -26.73 3.15 13.23
N VAL A 593 -26.78 4.08 14.16
CA VAL A 593 -25.84 4.13 15.29
C VAL A 593 -26.62 4.04 16.61
N THR A 594 -26.11 3.22 17.53
CA THR A 594 -26.61 3.11 18.91
C THR A 594 -25.52 3.51 19.89
N VAL A 595 -25.86 4.36 20.88
CA VAL A 595 -24.99 4.74 22.00
C VAL A 595 -25.58 4.20 23.30
N ASN A 596 -24.81 3.35 23.98
CA ASN A 596 -25.30 2.64 25.17
C ASN A 596 -25.14 3.41 26.48
N ASN A 597 -24.12 4.29 26.59
CA ASN A 597 -23.78 4.98 27.86
C ASN A 597 -23.82 6.50 27.68
N THR A 598 -22.89 7.12 26.98
CA THR A 598 -22.80 8.58 26.88
C THR A 598 -22.60 9.04 25.42
N LEU A 599 -23.45 9.94 24.97
CA LEU A 599 -23.27 10.73 23.76
C LEU A 599 -22.84 12.14 24.18
N THR A 600 -21.62 12.55 23.81
CA THR A 600 -21.11 13.90 24.08
C THR A 600 -21.07 14.71 22.77
N LEU A 601 -21.77 15.84 22.76
CA LEU A 601 -21.87 16.77 21.64
C LEU A 601 -21.12 18.05 21.97
N THR A 602 -19.85 18.14 21.54
CA THR A 602 -18.98 19.31 21.81
C THR A 602 -18.95 20.24 20.61
N ASN A 603 -18.51 19.73 19.46
CA ASN A 603 -18.47 20.42 18.18
C ASN A 603 -18.79 19.43 17.04
N GLY A 604 -19.39 19.92 15.96
CA GLY A 604 -19.78 19.13 14.79
C GLY A 604 -21.25 18.70 14.82
N ILE A 605 -21.92 18.93 13.69
CA ILE A 605 -23.32 18.58 13.50
C ILE A 605 -23.42 17.11 13.10
N VAL A 606 -24.24 16.32 13.80
CA VAL A 606 -24.50 14.93 13.45
C VAL A 606 -25.72 14.87 12.51
N THR A 607 -25.49 14.45 11.28
CA THR A 607 -26.57 14.29 10.27
C THR A 607 -27.09 12.87 10.29
N THR A 608 -28.39 12.74 10.52
CA THR A 608 -29.13 11.48 10.55
C THR A 608 -30.21 11.46 9.46
N SER A 609 -30.77 10.30 9.17
CA SER A 609 -31.90 10.13 8.24
C SER A 609 -32.94 9.16 8.84
N SER A 610 -34.07 8.98 8.15
CA SER A 610 -35.08 8.00 8.56
C SER A 610 -34.55 6.56 8.63
N THR A 611 -33.55 6.22 7.82
CA THR A 611 -32.89 4.91 7.78
C THR A 611 -31.65 4.85 8.65
N ASN A 612 -30.81 5.90 8.63
CA ASN A 612 -29.56 5.97 9.37
C ASN A 612 -29.73 6.85 10.62
N THR A 613 -30.41 6.32 11.62
CA THR A 613 -30.77 7.02 12.84
C THR A 613 -29.69 6.90 13.90
N LEU A 614 -29.62 7.89 14.77
CA LEU A 614 -28.89 7.81 16.04
C LEU A 614 -29.86 7.43 17.15
N THR A 615 -29.54 6.35 17.88
CA THR A 615 -30.36 5.85 18.98
C THR A 615 -29.53 5.88 20.28
N THR A 616 -30.10 6.36 21.37
CA THR A 616 -29.49 6.20 22.69
C THR A 616 -30.25 5.14 23.50
N ALA A 617 -29.53 4.30 24.22
CA ALA A 617 -30.11 3.30 25.13
C ALA A 617 -30.89 3.97 26.29
N ALA A 618 -31.67 3.19 27.00
CA ALA A 618 -32.57 3.73 28.04
C ALA A 618 -31.85 4.53 29.14
N ASN A 619 -30.67 4.01 29.56
CA ASN A 619 -29.87 4.66 30.64
C ASN A 619 -28.77 5.56 30.06
N ALA A 620 -28.70 5.71 28.74
CA ALA A 620 -27.71 6.56 28.13
C ALA A 620 -28.01 8.04 28.41
N THR A 621 -26.93 8.79 28.60
CA THR A 621 -26.96 10.25 28.78
C THR A 621 -26.50 10.96 27.52
N ILE A 622 -27.09 12.13 27.24
CA ILE A 622 -26.56 13.07 26.24
C ILE A 622 -25.97 14.25 26.99
N SER A 623 -24.71 14.55 26.76
CA SER A 623 -24.00 15.68 27.32
C SER A 623 -23.66 16.70 26.24
N GLY A 624 -23.76 17.98 26.57
CA GLY A 624 -23.52 19.05 25.58
C GLY A 624 -24.74 19.33 24.71
N GLY A 625 -24.50 19.68 23.46
CA GLY A 625 -25.52 20.17 22.51
C GLY A 625 -25.59 21.70 22.52
N ASN A 626 -25.27 22.30 21.42
CA ASN A 626 -25.23 23.75 21.23
C ASN A 626 -25.33 24.09 19.71
N SER A 627 -25.23 25.36 19.34
CA SER A 627 -25.30 25.78 17.94
C SER A 627 -24.20 25.22 17.05
N ALA A 628 -23.07 24.76 17.60
CA ALA A 628 -21.99 24.14 16.88
C ALA A 628 -22.10 22.60 16.86
N SER A 629 -22.94 22.00 17.70
CA SER A 629 -23.06 20.54 17.81
C SER A 629 -24.47 20.12 18.22
N TYR A 630 -25.20 19.52 17.29
CA TYR A 630 -26.56 19.03 17.48
C TYR A 630 -26.88 17.92 16.47
N ILE A 631 -28.04 17.29 16.61
CA ILE A 631 -28.54 16.28 15.67
C ILE A 631 -29.38 16.94 14.59
N ASN A 632 -28.93 16.90 13.35
CA ASN A 632 -29.63 17.37 12.16
C ASN A 632 -30.35 16.18 11.50
N GLY A 633 -31.57 15.92 11.93
CA GLY A 633 -32.42 14.81 11.52
C GLY A 633 -33.02 14.08 12.73
N PRO A 634 -33.59 12.89 12.54
CA PRO A 634 -34.22 12.15 13.62
C PRO A 634 -33.22 11.63 14.65
N LEU A 635 -33.51 11.90 15.92
CA LEU A 635 -32.86 11.34 17.09
C LEU A 635 -33.81 10.40 17.80
N LYS A 636 -33.35 9.20 18.12
CA LYS A 636 -34.09 8.19 18.88
C LYS A 636 -33.54 8.07 20.29
N MET A 637 -34.42 8.10 21.28
CA MET A 637 -34.07 7.89 22.68
C MET A 637 -34.96 6.80 23.29
N THR A 638 -34.36 5.83 23.93
CA THR A 638 -35.08 4.72 24.55
C THR A 638 -35.52 5.12 25.95
N VAL A 639 -36.71 4.74 26.34
CA VAL A 639 -37.32 4.90 27.69
C VAL A 639 -37.82 3.55 28.16
N ASN A 640 -37.47 3.16 29.39
CA ASN A 640 -37.88 1.90 30.01
C ASN A 640 -38.36 2.15 31.47
N SER A 641 -38.82 3.36 31.76
CA SER A 641 -39.36 3.76 33.05
C SER A 641 -40.74 4.41 32.90
N ILE A 642 -41.57 4.36 33.93
CA ILE A 642 -42.90 4.99 33.92
C ILE A 642 -42.80 6.48 33.66
N ASN A 643 -41.95 7.14 34.39
CA ASN A 643 -41.67 8.58 34.23
C ASN A 643 -40.27 8.82 33.72
N SER A 644 -40.14 9.65 32.71
CA SER A 644 -38.85 10.03 32.14
C SER A 644 -38.93 11.40 31.46
N THR A 645 -37.89 12.19 31.62
CA THR A 645 -37.69 13.40 30.81
C THR A 645 -36.49 13.20 29.92
N LYS A 646 -36.68 13.33 28.61
CA LYS A 646 -35.63 13.23 27.63
C LYS A 646 -35.47 14.56 26.89
N THR A 647 -34.27 15.07 26.87
CA THR A 647 -33.90 16.25 26.08
C THR A 647 -33.26 15.80 24.76
N PHE A 648 -33.86 16.22 23.68
CA PHE A 648 -33.41 15.95 22.33
C PHE A 648 -32.64 17.17 21.81
N PRO A 649 -31.31 17.13 21.71
CA PRO A 649 -30.49 18.20 21.16
C PRO A 649 -30.56 18.22 19.63
N VAL A 650 -31.73 18.47 19.10
CA VAL A 650 -32.00 18.51 17.66
C VAL A 650 -31.91 19.92 17.11
N GLY A 651 -31.74 20.04 15.81
CA GLY A 651 -31.71 21.30 15.10
C GLY A 651 -31.77 21.08 13.57
N LYS A 652 -31.90 22.16 12.82
CA LYS A 652 -31.96 22.13 11.35
C LYS A 652 -31.42 23.41 10.75
N ASN A 653 -30.74 23.32 9.60
CA ASN A 653 -30.26 24.47 8.81
C ASN A 653 -29.46 25.49 9.64
N GLY A 654 -28.54 25.03 10.49
CA GLY A 654 -27.70 25.89 11.34
C GLY A 654 -28.38 26.36 12.63
N ALA A 655 -29.65 26.07 12.84
CA ALA A 655 -30.39 26.46 14.04
C ALA A 655 -30.49 25.30 15.03
N TYR A 656 -29.80 25.41 16.17
CA TYR A 656 -29.95 24.49 17.32
C TYR A 656 -31.26 24.82 18.03
N ARG A 657 -32.18 23.87 18.11
CA ARG A 657 -33.51 24.01 18.69
C ARG A 657 -33.86 22.75 19.48
N PRO A 658 -33.26 22.59 20.66
CA PRO A 658 -33.55 21.42 21.49
C PRO A 658 -35.01 21.41 21.93
N LEU A 659 -35.50 20.23 22.12
CA LEU A 659 -36.78 20.03 22.80
C LEU A 659 -36.61 19.05 23.95
N SER A 660 -37.45 19.21 25.00
CA SER A 660 -37.54 18.21 26.06
C SER A 660 -38.95 17.61 26.07
N LEU A 661 -38.99 16.30 26.19
CA LEU A 661 -40.22 15.54 26.28
C LEU A 661 -40.29 14.87 27.66
N SER A 662 -41.23 15.30 28.52
CA SER A 662 -41.51 14.64 29.76
C SER A 662 -42.59 13.60 29.49
N ILE A 663 -42.31 12.34 29.71
CA ILE A 663 -43.06 11.17 29.30
C ILE A 663 -43.56 10.44 30.52
N GLU A 664 -44.83 10.09 30.52
CA GLU A 664 -45.41 9.13 31.44
C GLU A 664 -45.84 7.92 30.64
N GLN A 665 -45.33 6.73 30.95
CA GLN A 665 -45.71 5.47 30.33
C GLN A 665 -46.64 4.68 31.25
N ASN A 666 -47.54 3.89 30.64
CA ASN A 666 -48.42 2.99 31.41
C ASN A 666 -47.72 1.69 31.85
N ALA A 667 -46.48 1.45 31.37
CA ALA A 667 -45.68 0.28 31.72
C ALA A 667 -44.19 0.62 31.56
N THR A 668 -43.33 -0.17 32.18
CA THR A 668 -41.86 -0.09 32.03
C THR A 668 -41.33 -0.74 30.74
N THR A 669 -42.23 -0.99 29.77
CA THR A 669 -41.87 -1.56 28.46
C THR A 669 -40.93 -0.60 27.71
N SER A 670 -39.79 -1.13 27.26
CA SER A 670 -38.83 -0.37 26.50
C SER A 670 -39.44 0.21 25.24
N THR A 671 -39.54 1.53 25.15
CA THR A 671 -40.15 2.25 24.03
C THR A 671 -39.16 3.27 23.51
N VAL A 672 -38.96 3.32 22.18
CA VAL A 672 -38.07 4.26 21.51
C VAL A 672 -38.88 5.47 21.07
N TYR A 673 -38.56 6.64 21.61
CA TYR A 673 -39.11 7.93 21.19
C TYR A 673 -38.21 8.56 20.15
N THR A 674 -38.77 9.04 19.04
CA THR A 674 -38.05 9.72 17.97
C THR A 674 -38.49 11.17 17.90
N ALA A 675 -37.52 12.08 17.84
CA ALA A 675 -37.78 13.50 17.66
C ALA A 675 -36.91 14.07 16.51
N GLU A 676 -37.51 14.90 15.69
CA GLU A 676 -36.82 15.60 14.60
C GLU A 676 -37.32 17.04 14.53
N ALA A 677 -36.38 18.02 14.37
CA ALA A 677 -36.71 19.38 13.99
C ALA A 677 -36.72 19.48 12.44
N ILE A 678 -37.78 19.99 11.87
CA ILE A 678 -37.97 20.15 10.43
C ILE A 678 -38.07 21.61 10.09
N ALA A 679 -37.27 22.07 9.12
CA ALA A 679 -37.28 23.43 8.63
C ALA A 679 -38.44 23.68 7.66
N GLY A 680 -39.00 24.87 7.71
CA GLY A 680 -40.10 25.29 6.85
C GLY A 680 -41.48 25.15 7.50
N ALA A 681 -42.48 25.51 6.74
CA ALA A 681 -43.89 25.44 7.15
C ALA A 681 -44.39 24.00 7.29
N PRO A 682 -45.13 23.68 8.35
CA PRO A 682 -45.77 22.38 8.43
C PRO A 682 -46.91 22.26 7.42
N THR A 683 -47.42 21.04 7.25
CA THR A 683 -48.60 20.80 6.38
C THR A 683 -49.74 21.74 6.76
N THR A 684 -50.35 22.40 5.78
CA THR A 684 -51.49 23.30 5.97
C THR A 684 -52.66 22.53 6.53
N ARG A 685 -53.20 22.99 7.66
CA ARG A 685 -54.34 22.39 8.37
C ARG A 685 -55.22 23.49 8.92
N THR A 686 -56.44 23.20 9.20
CA THR A 686 -57.30 24.14 9.93
C THR A 686 -56.88 24.27 11.39
N TYR A 687 -57.35 25.27 12.09
CA TYR A 687 -56.98 25.58 13.49
C TYR A 687 -58.17 25.29 14.41
N THR A 688 -57.87 24.78 15.59
CA THR A 688 -58.91 24.81 16.68
C THR A 688 -59.03 26.21 17.25
N THR A 689 -60.15 26.45 17.98
CA THR A 689 -60.37 27.70 18.66
C THR A 689 -59.15 28.13 19.52
N GLY A 690 -58.72 29.38 19.36
CA GLY A 690 -57.60 29.96 20.09
C GLY A 690 -56.22 29.83 19.42
N ILE A 691 -56.15 29.32 18.19
CA ILE A 691 -54.97 29.44 17.31
C ILE A 691 -55.32 30.32 16.12
N GLN A 692 -54.48 31.29 15.80
CA GLN A 692 -54.62 32.12 14.61
C GLN A 692 -53.64 31.74 13.52
N ASN A 693 -52.36 31.51 13.88
CA ASN A 693 -51.30 31.15 12.96
C ASN A 693 -50.36 30.15 13.65
N VAL A 694 -49.70 29.33 12.81
CA VAL A 694 -48.58 28.49 13.23
C VAL A 694 -47.30 28.96 12.54
N SER A 695 -46.14 28.65 13.13
CA SER A 695 -44.84 29.02 12.59
C SER A 695 -44.62 28.42 11.23
N SER A 696 -44.12 29.20 10.29
CA SER A 696 -43.63 28.77 8.97
C SER A 696 -42.13 28.49 8.96
N VAL A 697 -41.45 28.74 10.07
CA VAL A 697 -39.97 28.61 10.16
C VAL A 697 -39.58 27.17 10.40
N ARG A 698 -40.30 26.50 11.33
CA ARG A 698 -40.02 25.10 11.71
C ARG A 698 -41.18 24.45 12.44
N TYR A 699 -41.17 23.15 12.43
CA TYR A 699 -42.02 22.30 13.26
C TYR A 699 -41.21 21.09 13.75
N TYR A 700 -41.77 20.28 14.64
CA TYR A 700 -41.14 19.07 15.18
C TYR A 700 -42.04 17.87 14.97
N THR A 701 -41.46 16.76 14.52
CA THR A 701 -42.17 15.49 14.43
C THR A 701 -41.73 14.59 15.56
N ILE A 702 -42.62 14.12 16.38
CA ILE A 702 -42.39 13.22 17.50
C ILE A 702 -43.16 11.91 17.27
N GLY A 703 -42.43 10.81 17.35
CA GLY A 703 -43.00 9.45 17.19
C GLY A 703 -42.51 8.50 18.27
N SER A 704 -43.10 7.33 18.34
CA SER A 704 -42.64 6.24 19.22
C SER A 704 -42.74 4.90 18.51
N SER A 705 -41.91 3.93 18.92
CA SER A 705 -41.96 2.54 18.43
C SER A 705 -43.19 1.77 18.95
N ASN A 706 -43.83 2.24 20.03
CA ASN A 706 -45.03 1.69 20.61
C ASN A 706 -45.90 2.81 21.21
N ALA A 707 -46.86 3.29 20.43
CA ALA A 707 -47.73 4.38 20.86
C ALA A 707 -48.62 3.99 22.04
N ALA A 708 -48.96 2.72 22.21
CA ALA A 708 -49.83 2.23 23.26
C ALA A 708 -49.20 2.34 24.67
N THR A 709 -47.92 2.52 24.78
CA THR A 709 -47.23 2.70 26.07
C THR A 709 -47.34 4.14 26.64
N LEU A 710 -47.66 5.11 25.79
CA LEU A 710 -47.77 6.50 26.23
C LEU A 710 -49.06 6.74 27.03
N SER A 711 -48.94 7.05 28.30
CA SER A 711 -50.07 7.48 29.14
C SER A 711 -50.31 8.97 28.97
N SER A 712 -49.26 9.75 29.21
CA SER A 712 -49.29 11.19 28.98
C SER A 712 -47.88 11.74 28.68
N ALA A 713 -47.80 12.90 28.07
CA ALA A 713 -46.53 13.64 27.92
C ALA A 713 -46.77 15.16 27.92
N THR A 714 -45.69 15.89 28.22
CA THR A 714 -45.60 17.34 27.95
C THR A 714 -44.33 17.59 27.11
N ILE A 715 -44.36 18.58 26.23
CA ILE A 715 -43.21 18.98 25.40
C ILE A 715 -42.79 20.41 25.78
N ASN A 716 -41.48 20.61 25.90
CA ASN A 716 -40.89 21.93 26.02
C ASN A 716 -40.09 22.20 24.73
N LEU A 717 -40.45 23.24 23.99
CA LEU A 717 -39.81 23.67 22.74
C LEU A 717 -38.95 24.90 23.00
N SER A 718 -37.73 24.93 22.46
CA SER A 718 -36.91 26.13 22.45
C SER A 718 -37.16 26.95 21.17
N TYR A 719 -37.05 28.27 21.32
CA TYR A 719 -37.10 29.23 20.20
C TYR A 719 -35.99 30.29 20.36
N ASN A 720 -35.65 30.96 19.27
CA ASN A 720 -34.63 32.00 19.24
C ASN A 720 -35.04 33.13 18.28
N THR A 721 -34.12 34.07 18.02
CA THR A 721 -34.35 35.26 17.19
C THR A 721 -34.92 34.97 15.80
N ASP A 722 -34.56 33.84 15.19
CA ASP A 722 -35.12 33.41 13.91
C ASP A 722 -36.59 32.97 13.98
N ASP A 723 -37.12 32.62 15.16
CA ASP A 723 -38.55 32.36 15.39
C ASP A 723 -39.37 33.63 15.59
N GLN A 724 -38.69 34.80 15.77
CA GLN A 724 -39.29 36.15 15.89
C GLN A 724 -40.42 36.26 16.89
N VAL A 725 -40.25 35.64 18.06
CA VAL A 725 -41.21 35.67 19.14
C VAL A 725 -41.09 37.01 19.90
N LEU A 726 -41.82 38.03 19.46
CA LEU A 726 -41.76 39.36 20.07
C LEU A 726 -42.61 39.44 21.34
N ASN A 727 -43.77 38.78 21.37
CA ASN A 727 -44.65 38.74 22.53
C ASN A 727 -44.81 37.26 23.01
N PRO A 728 -44.05 36.84 24.03
CA PRO A 728 -44.11 35.47 24.52
C PRO A 728 -45.45 35.10 25.19
N SER A 729 -46.24 36.07 25.64
CA SER A 729 -47.51 35.80 26.31
C SER A 729 -48.61 35.23 25.37
N VAL A 730 -48.50 35.53 24.10
CA VAL A 730 -49.44 35.03 23.06
C VAL A 730 -48.94 33.76 22.35
N LEU A 731 -47.71 33.34 22.61
CA LEU A 731 -47.15 32.13 22.04
C LEU A 731 -47.84 30.89 22.62
N ARG A 732 -48.05 29.90 21.81
CA ARG A 732 -48.65 28.59 22.18
C ARG A 732 -47.87 27.46 21.55
N VAL A 733 -47.96 26.30 22.16
CA VAL A 733 -47.60 25.05 21.47
C VAL A 733 -48.88 24.54 20.78
N ALA A 734 -48.79 24.27 19.48
CA ALA A 734 -49.84 23.59 18.77
C ALA A 734 -49.39 22.18 18.36
N LYS A 735 -50.31 21.23 18.40
CA LYS A 735 -50.11 19.84 18.02
C LYS A 735 -51.08 19.46 16.92
N SER A 736 -50.64 18.74 15.92
CA SER A 736 -51.49 18.17 14.89
C SER A 736 -52.28 16.96 15.41
N ASN A 737 -53.56 16.93 15.13
CA ASN A 737 -54.40 15.73 15.27
C ASN A 737 -54.68 14.99 13.94
N GLY A 738 -53.92 15.35 12.89
CA GLY A 738 -54.06 14.84 11.53
C GLY A 738 -54.83 15.78 10.60
N THR A 739 -55.84 16.48 11.08
CA THR A 739 -56.68 17.41 10.30
C THR A 739 -56.58 18.84 10.72
N GLN A 740 -56.30 19.09 11.98
CA GLN A 740 -56.24 20.40 12.60
C GLN A 740 -55.01 20.59 13.50
N TRP A 741 -54.64 21.84 13.69
CA TRP A 741 -53.70 22.23 14.75
C TRP A 741 -54.48 22.53 16.04
N ALA A 742 -54.30 21.73 17.07
CA ALA A 742 -54.91 21.86 18.37
C ALA A 742 -54.03 22.67 19.32
N ASN A 743 -54.57 23.59 20.04
CA ASN A 743 -53.86 24.40 21.06
C ASN A 743 -53.55 23.55 22.29
N LEU A 744 -52.28 23.37 22.59
CA LEU A 744 -51.77 22.74 23.79
C LEU A 744 -51.36 23.74 24.88
N GLY A 745 -51.76 24.99 24.78
CA GLY A 745 -51.43 25.97 25.80
C GLY A 745 -49.97 26.44 25.83
N GLY A 746 -49.55 26.87 27.01
CA GLY A 746 -48.20 27.43 27.25
C GLY A 746 -48.15 28.93 27.08
N SER A 747 -47.06 29.52 27.46
CA SER A 747 -46.64 30.86 27.13
C SER A 747 -45.12 30.89 27.03
N GLY A 748 -44.53 31.69 26.15
CA GLY A 748 -43.09 31.77 25.99
C GLY A 748 -42.44 32.38 27.22
N SER A 749 -41.22 31.97 27.55
CA SER A 749 -40.49 32.44 28.73
C SER A 749 -39.87 33.83 28.58
N ALA A 750 -39.54 34.25 27.38
CA ALA A 750 -38.94 35.54 27.06
C ALA A 750 -39.16 35.92 25.57
N ALA A 751 -38.97 37.17 25.24
CA ALA A 751 -38.96 37.62 23.83
C ALA A 751 -37.69 37.16 23.11
N ASN A 752 -37.79 36.78 21.84
CA ASN A 752 -36.73 36.41 20.95
C ASN A 752 -35.90 35.15 21.26
N ASN A 753 -35.68 34.85 22.55
CA ASN A 753 -34.92 33.69 22.95
C ASN A 753 -35.51 33.08 24.23
N GLY A 754 -36.10 31.93 24.14
CA GLY A 754 -36.78 31.32 25.26
C GLY A 754 -37.23 29.89 25.02
N THR A 755 -38.09 29.44 25.91
CA THR A 755 -38.74 28.12 25.80
C THR A 755 -40.24 28.24 26.06
N ILE A 756 -40.98 27.25 25.61
CA ILE A 756 -42.41 27.12 25.86
C ILE A 756 -42.78 25.67 26.17
N SER A 757 -43.52 25.45 27.24
CA SER A 757 -44.03 24.14 27.63
C SER A 757 -45.49 24.01 27.27
N SER A 758 -45.88 22.87 26.73
CA SER A 758 -47.29 22.50 26.49
C SER A 758 -47.98 22.05 27.75
N THR A 759 -49.32 22.01 27.74
CA THR A 759 -50.10 21.15 28.63
C THR A 759 -49.90 19.67 28.25
N SER A 760 -50.39 18.74 29.07
CA SER A 760 -50.28 17.30 28.80
C SER A 760 -51.09 16.87 27.59
N PHE A 761 -50.56 15.87 26.87
CA PHE A 761 -51.20 15.21 25.74
C PHE A 761 -51.01 13.68 25.80
N THR A 762 -51.84 12.93 25.11
CA THR A 762 -51.86 11.45 25.17
C THR A 762 -51.49 10.80 23.84
N SER A 763 -51.10 11.56 22.82
CA SER A 763 -50.65 11.05 21.51
C SER A 763 -49.55 11.92 20.95
N LEU A 764 -48.66 11.30 20.15
CA LEU A 764 -47.55 11.96 19.48
C LEU A 764 -47.94 12.49 18.11
N GLY A 765 -47.05 13.08 17.34
CA GLY A 765 -47.26 13.64 16.02
C GLY A 765 -46.44 14.95 15.83
N ASP A 766 -46.94 15.84 15.00
CA ASP A 766 -46.29 17.10 14.69
C ASP A 766 -46.63 18.17 15.73
N PHE A 767 -45.60 18.91 16.15
CA PHE A 767 -45.71 20.05 17.10
C PHE A 767 -45.09 21.29 16.46
N VAL A 768 -45.73 22.45 16.72
CA VAL A 768 -45.29 23.72 16.16
C VAL A 768 -45.51 24.87 17.13
N LEU A 769 -44.72 25.93 17.04
CA LEU A 769 -45.04 27.18 17.69
C LEU A 769 -46.24 27.85 16.98
N ALA A 770 -47.15 28.36 17.77
CA ALA A 770 -48.38 29.01 17.31
C ALA A 770 -48.65 30.29 18.10
N ASN A 771 -49.52 31.16 17.64
CA ASN A 771 -50.01 32.30 18.41
C ASN A 771 -51.54 32.41 18.41
N ILE A 772 -52.05 33.14 19.43
CA ILE A 772 -53.48 33.40 19.62
C ILE A 772 -53.91 34.83 19.25
N ASN A 773 -52.98 35.67 18.79
CA ASN A 773 -53.24 37.04 18.29
C ASN A 773 -52.75 37.15 16.85
N SER A 774 -53.28 38.11 16.11
CA SER A 774 -52.86 38.40 14.71
C SER A 774 -51.45 38.99 14.56
N ILE A 775 -50.52 38.51 15.37
CA ILE A 775 -49.11 38.81 15.15
C ILE A 775 -48.64 37.85 14.05
N VAL A 776 -48.37 38.44 12.93
CA VAL A 776 -47.91 37.75 11.71
C VAL A 776 -46.56 37.13 12.03
N LEU A 777 -46.43 35.81 11.88
CA LEU A 777 -45.15 35.09 11.93
C LEU A 777 -44.40 35.38 10.62
N PRO A 778 -43.08 35.65 10.66
CA PRO A 778 -42.37 36.20 9.54
C PRO A 778 -42.29 35.30 8.32
N LEU A 779 -42.11 35.94 7.16
CA LEU A 779 -41.89 35.24 5.91
C LEU A 779 -40.67 34.28 5.99
N THR A 780 -40.73 33.22 5.24
CA THR A 780 -39.63 32.23 5.14
C THR A 780 -38.78 32.54 3.90
N TRP A 781 -37.47 32.71 4.09
CA TRP A 781 -36.50 32.76 3.00
C TRP A 781 -36.25 31.33 2.49
N LEU A 782 -36.64 31.05 1.23
CA LEU A 782 -36.40 29.73 0.59
C LEU A 782 -35.03 29.69 -0.12
N GLY A 783 -34.55 30.85 -0.58
CA GLY A 783 -33.26 31.00 -1.25
C GLY A 783 -32.89 32.45 -1.44
N PHE A 784 -31.59 32.71 -1.46
CA PHE A 784 -31.04 33.99 -1.94
C PHE A 784 -29.70 33.71 -2.56
N ASP A 785 -29.54 33.98 -3.86
CA ASP A 785 -28.35 33.68 -4.63
C ASP A 785 -27.99 34.87 -5.53
N ALA A 786 -26.72 34.98 -5.86
CA ALA A 786 -26.16 35.97 -6.74
C ALA A 786 -25.42 35.32 -7.89
N THR A 787 -25.76 35.64 -9.12
CA THR A 787 -25.18 35.06 -10.32
C THR A 787 -24.49 36.16 -11.14
N LYS A 788 -23.27 35.91 -11.57
CA LYS A 788 -22.54 36.80 -12.47
C LYS A 788 -23.17 36.78 -13.85
N LYS A 789 -23.37 37.96 -14.41
CA LYS A 789 -23.74 38.22 -15.81
C LYS A 789 -22.67 39.08 -16.46
N VAL A 790 -22.75 39.21 -17.76
CA VAL A 790 -21.90 40.18 -18.51
C VAL A 790 -22.26 41.58 -18.06
N ASN A 791 -21.33 42.30 -17.44
CA ASN A 791 -21.47 43.65 -16.91
C ASN A 791 -22.53 43.86 -15.82
N ALA A 792 -22.94 42.82 -15.12
CA ALA A 792 -23.89 42.91 -14.02
C ALA A 792 -23.78 41.72 -13.03
N ILE A 793 -24.43 41.88 -11.89
CA ILE A 793 -24.75 40.77 -10.99
C ILE A 793 -26.27 40.68 -10.87
N GLU A 794 -26.79 39.50 -11.14
CA GLU A 794 -28.21 39.20 -10.97
C GLU A 794 -28.41 38.54 -9.61
N LEU A 795 -29.26 39.14 -8.80
CA LEU A 795 -29.67 38.69 -7.48
C LEU A 795 -31.02 38.00 -7.61
N ASN A 796 -31.13 36.76 -7.17
CA ASN A 796 -32.38 36.01 -7.19
C ASN A 796 -32.70 35.53 -5.78
N TRP A 797 -33.92 35.75 -5.35
CA TRP A 797 -34.38 35.20 -4.07
C TRP A 797 -35.80 34.67 -4.16
N GLN A 798 -36.06 33.75 -3.29
CA GLN A 798 -37.35 33.12 -3.12
C GLN A 798 -37.80 33.25 -1.66
N THR A 799 -39.06 33.52 -1.52
CA THR A 799 -39.73 33.65 -0.24
C THR A 799 -40.98 32.77 -0.23
N ALA A 800 -41.35 32.33 0.93
CA ALA A 800 -42.66 31.70 1.16
C ALA A 800 -43.40 32.44 2.27
N GLN A 801 -44.74 32.40 2.21
CA GLN A 801 -45.59 32.96 3.24
C GLN A 801 -45.42 34.48 3.49
N GLU A 802 -45.33 35.28 2.40
CA GLU A 802 -45.36 36.72 2.54
C GLU A 802 -46.75 37.15 3.04
N VAL A 803 -46.79 37.47 4.31
CA VAL A 803 -47.99 38.06 4.96
C VAL A 803 -47.51 39.29 5.70
N ASN A 804 -48.13 40.43 5.49
CA ASN A 804 -47.74 41.75 6.09
C ASN A 804 -46.41 42.34 5.54
N THR A 805 -45.83 41.77 4.50
CA THR A 805 -44.58 42.28 3.92
C THR A 805 -44.81 43.37 2.93
N ALA A 806 -44.21 44.55 3.14
CA ALA A 806 -44.35 45.72 2.25
C ALA A 806 -43.38 45.66 1.08
N ALA A 807 -42.08 45.43 1.36
CA ALA A 807 -41.05 45.53 0.33
C ALA A 807 -39.76 44.81 0.71
N PHE A 808 -38.94 44.53 -0.33
CA PHE A 808 -37.57 44.08 -0.23
C PHE A 808 -36.61 45.22 -0.65
N VAL A 809 -35.78 45.70 0.28
CA VAL A 809 -34.74 46.67 -0.01
C VAL A 809 -33.45 45.92 -0.25
N ILE A 810 -32.86 46.08 -1.42
CA ILE A 810 -31.61 45.43 -1.80
C ILE A 810 -30.45 46.33 -1.35
N GLU A 811 -29.59 45.81 -0.51
CA GLU A 811 -28.43 46.51 0.03
C GLU A 811 -27.14 45.84 -0.48
N LYS A 812 -26.18 46.67 -0.82
CA LYS A 812 -24.86 46.34 -1.32
C LYS A 812 -23.78 46.93 -0.40
N SER A 813 -22.69 46.18 -0.24
CA SER A 813 -21.50 46.63 0.47
C SER A 813 -20.24 46.18 -0.27
N ALA A 814 -19.17 46.94 -0.22
CA ALA A 814 -17.84 46.54 -0.70
C ALA A 814 -16.99 45.87 0.37
N ASP A 815 -17.24 46.08 1.66
CA ASP A 815 -16.48 45.64 2.81
C ASP A 815 -17.24 44.66 3.74
N GLY A 816 -18.55 44.47 3.50
CA GLY A 816 -19.42 43.65 4.34
C GLY A 816 -19.91 44.36 5.61
N VAL A 817 -19.48 45.60 5.89
CA VAL A 817 -19.78 46.39 7.09
C VAL A 817 -20.65 47.61 6.74
N SER A 818 -20.23 48.37 5.76
CA SER A 818 -20.91 49.61 5.34
C SER A 818 -21.88 49.28 4.19
N TRP A 819 -23.17 49.44 4.40
CA TRP A 819 -24.22 49.04 3.48
C TRP A 819 -24.91 50.25 2.83
N SER A 820 -25.10 50.18 1.53
CA SER A 820 -25.86 51.16 0.74
C SER A 820 -27.02 50.48 0.03
N ARG A 821 -28.16 51.16 -0.01
CA ARG A 821 -29.33 50.74 -0.77
C ARG A 821 -29.06 50.91 -2.26
N ILE A 822 -29.27 49.83 -3.04
CA ILE A 822 -29.18 49.86 -4.51
C ILE A 822 -30.53 49.67 -5.22
N GLY A 823 -31.55 49.22 -4.50
CA GLY A 823 -32.88 49.04 -5.06
C GLY A 823 -33.93 48.71 -4.03
N THR A 824 -35.18 48.72 -4.46
CA THR A 824 -36.34 48.28 -3.68
C THR A 824 -37.35 47.65 -4.63
N LEU A 825 -37.86 46.48 -4.25
CA LEU A 825 -38.95 45.77 -4.92
C LEU A 825 -40.13 45.62 -3.97
N ALA A 826 -41.36 45.95 -4.44
CA ALA A 826 -42.54 45.68 -3.62
C ALA A 826 -42.72 44.17 -3.40
N SER A 827 -43.16 43.78 -2.23
CA SER A 827 -43.57 42.41 -1.95
C SER A 827 -44.83 42.08 -2.76
N LYS A 828 -44.91 40.84 -3.22
CA LYS A 828 -46.15 40.27 -3.81
C LYS A 828 -47.21 40.00 -2.72
N ASN A 829 -46.75 39.92 -1.47
CA ASN A 829 -47.57 39.68 -0.28
C ASN A 829 -48.64 38.55 -0.47
N ILE A 830 -48.13 37.40 -1.04
CA ILE A 830 -48.94 36.25 -1.33
C ILE A 830 -48.41 35.08 -0.51
N ALA A 831 -49.28 34.28 0.09
CA ALA A 831 -48.94 33.16 0.97
C ALA A 831 -48.18 31.97 0.32
N GLY A 832 -48.00 31.95 -1.00
CA GLY A 832 -47.25 30.94 -1.75
C GLY A 832 -45.78 31.24 -1.86
N THR A 833 -45.08 30.42 -2.69
CA THR A 833 -43.68 30.69 -3.05
C THR A 833 -43.60 31.87 -4.01
N ASN A 834 -42.85 32.90 -3.63
CA ASN A 834 -42.64 34.08 -4.44
C ASN A 834 -41.19 34.13 -4.88
N THR A 835 -40.97 34.49 -6.14
CA THR A 835 -39.61 34.64 -6.70
C THR A 835 -39.40 36.07 -7.13
N TYR A 836 -38.21 36.57 -6.85
CA TYR A 836 -37.80 37.93 -7.15
C TYR A 836 -36.43 37.91 -7.83
N THR A 837 -36.19 38.87 -8.69
CA THR A 837 -34.92 39.09 -9.36
C THR A 837 -34.58 40.56 -9.33
N PHE A 838 -33.34 40.92 -9.08
CA PHE A 838 -32.81 42.28 -9.17
C PHE A 838 -31.41 42.26 -9.81
N THR A 839 -31.14 43.23 -10.68
CA THR A 839 -29.85 43.32 -11.37
C THR A 839 -29.06 44.53 -10.87
N ASP A 840 -27.89 44.27 -10.30
CA ASP A 840 -26.88 45.29 -10.04
C ASP A 840 -26.06 45.49 -11.32
N ALA A 841 -26.31 46.62 -12.02
CA ALA A 841 -25.63 46.96 -13.25
C ALA A 841 -24.21 47.57 -13.05
N PHE A 842 -23.83 47.87 -11.82
CA PHE A 842 -22.54 48.49 -11.50
C PHE A 842 -21.83 47.76 -10.36
N PRO A 843 -21.51 46.46 -10.52
CA PRO A 843 -20.83 45.71 -9.47
C PRO A 843 -19.40 46.20 -9.27
N ALA A 844 -18.96 46.23 -8.03
CA ALA A 844 -17.54 46.41 -7.65
C ALA A 844 -16.76 45.12 -7.83
N ALA A 845 -15.44 45.12 -7.67
CA ALA A 845 -14.62 43.92 -7.77
C ALA A 845 -15.01 42.83 -6.72
N VAL A 846 -15.35 43.25 -5.53
CA VAL A 846 -15.94 42.42 -4.47
C VAL A 846 -17.24 43.05 -4.02
N ASN A 847 -18.28 42.27 -3.96
CA ASN A 847 -19.58 42.74 -3.56
C ASN A 847 -20.17 41.83 -2.48
N TYR A 848 -20.78 42.43 -1.51
CA TYR A 848 -21.63 41.75 -0.55
C TYR A 848 -23.06 42.26 -0.77
N TYR A 849 -24.02 41.35 -0.77
CA TYR A 849 -25.42 41.66 -0.91
C TYR A 849 -26.20 41.06 0.24
N ARG A 850 -27.17 41.82 0.74
CA ARG A 850 -28.23 41.34 1.59
C ARG A 850 -29.55 42.00 1.20
N ILE A 851 -30.61 41.35 1.55
CA ILE A 851 -31.94 41.88 1.30
C ILE A 851 -32.58 42.19 2.65
N LYS A 852 -33.01 43.39 2.81
CA LYS A 852 -33.79 43.87 3.94
C LYS A 852 -35.27 43.73 3.61
N GLN A 853 -35.95 42.76 4.19
CA GLN A 853 -37.41 42.72 4.17
C GLN A 853 -37.97 43.83 5.06
N VAL A 854 -38.98 44.49 4.63
CA VAL A 854 -39.68 45.54 5.41
C VAL A 854 -41.16 45.19 5.44
N ASP A 855 -41.77 45.15 6.60
CA ASP A 855 -43.17 44.85 6.82
C ASP A 855 -44.01 46.15 6.74
N ILE A 856 -45.33 45.99 6.57
CA ILE A 856 -46.25 47.13 6.45
C ILE A 856 -46.25 48.03 7.70
N ASP A 857 -45.93 47.48 8.87
CA ASP A 857 -45.76 48.15 10.13
C ASP A 857 -44.38 48.79 10.34
N GLY A 858 -43.46 48.66 9.34
CA GLY A 858 -42.13 49.22 9.39
C GLY A 858 -41.06 48.35 10.06
N GLN A 859 -41.43 47.19 10.63
CA GLN A 859 -40.46 46.23 11.13
C GLN A 859 -39.67 45.66 9.98
N PHE A 860 -38.47 45.17 10.22
CA PHE A 860 -37.63 44.64 9.17
C PHE A 860 -36.77 43.49 9.63
N ALA A 861 -36.40 42.61 8.67
CA ALA A 861 -35.43 41.54 8.88
C ALA A 861 -34.48 41.46 7.68
N TYR A 862 -33.33 40.79 7.82
CA TYR A 862 -32.34 40.63 6.77
C TYR A 862 -32.26 39.18 6.31
N SER A 863 -32.02 39.03 4.99
CA SER A 863 -31.57 37.74 4.44
C SER A 863 -30.16 37.40 4.92
N LYS A 864 -29.69 36.19 4.59
CA LYS A 864 -28.24 35.92 4.63
C LYS A 864 -27.49 36.94 3.77
N THR A 865 -26.23 37.21 4.13
CA THR A 865 -25.31 37.98 3.33
C THR A 865 -24.62 37.10 2.31
N ILE A 866 -24.61 37.49 1.03
CA ILE A 866 -23.89 36.81 -0.04
C ILE A 866 -22.66 37.64 -0.39
N ARG A 867 -21.51 37.00 -0.48
CA ARG A 867 -20.30 37.59 -1.02
C ARG A 867 -20.06 37.03 -2.42
N ILE A 868 -19.87 37.89 -3.39
CA ILE A 868 -19.55 37.52 -4.77
C ILE A 868 -18.37 38.36 -5.28
N VAL A 869 -17.38 37.71 -5.80
CA VAL A 869 -16.25 38.38 -6.43
C VAL A 869 -16.58 38.56 -7.92
N TYR A 870 -16.78 39.78 -8.33
CA TYR A 870 -17.06 40.19 -9.72
C TYR A 870 -15.72 40.62 -10.34
N SER A 871 -14.77 39.67 -10.50
CA SER A 871 -13.65 39.93 -11.41
C SER A 871 -14.16 39.64 -12.82
N THR A 872 -14.21 40.60 -13.67
CA THR A 872 -14.10 40.36 -15.11
C THR A 872 -12.70 39.78 -15.28
N THR A 873 -12.60 38.47 -15.49
CA THR A 873 -11.37 37.87 -16.03
C THR A 873 -11.26 38.30 -17.49
N SER A 874 -11.02 39.57 -17.68
CA SER A 874 -10.44 40.06 -18.91
C SER A 874 -8.96 39.68 -18.80
N THR A 875 -8.44 38.99 -19.79
CA THR A 875 -7.02 38.76 -20.00
C THR A 875 -6.36 40.07 -20.38
N ASP A 876 -6.44 41.05 -19.51
CA ASP A 876 -6.04 42.43 -19.78
C ASP A 876 -4.53 42.65 -19.66
N ILE A 877 -3.81 41.63 -19.20
CA ILE A 877 -2.36 41.60 -19.25
C ILE A 877 -1.93 40.25 -19.84
N VAL A 878 -1.18 40.28 -20.94
CA VAL A 878 -0.67 39.09 -21.63
C VAL A 878 0.85 39.09 -21.63
N VAL A 879 1.45 38.01 -21.17
CA VAL A 879 2.90 37.78 -21.12
C VAL A 879 3.30 36.86 -22.27
N TYR A 880 4.31 37.26 -23.07
CA TYR A 880 4.85 36.44 -24.16
C TYR A 880 6.32 36.79 -24.46
N PRO A 881 7.10 35.90 -25.12
CA PRO A 881 6.75 34.52 -25.43
C PRO A 881 6.67 33.67 -24.18
N THR A 882 5.89 32.61 -24.20
CA THR A 882 5.84 31.61 -23.09
C THR A 882 7.06 30.70 -23.05
N ILE A 883 7.84 30.67 -24.14
CA ILE A 883 9.16 30.01 -24.21
C ILE A 883 10.20 31.12 -24.49
N ILE A 884 11.11 31.30 -23.57
CA ILE A 884 12.12 32.37 -23.58
C ILE A 884 13.48 31.76 -23.91
N ARG A 885 14.15 32.29 -24.93
CA ARG A 885 15.46 31.80 -25.37
C ARG A 885 16.58 32.82 -25.17
N ASN A 886 16.28 34.09 -25.03
CA ASN A 886 17.24 35.21 -24.90
C ASN A 886 16.94 36.09 -23.68
N GLY A 887 16.21 35.55 -22.67
CA GLY A 887 15.93 36.26 -21.42
C GLY A 887 14.92 37.40 -21.55
N THR A 888 14.41 37.73 -22.75
CA THR A 888 13.49 38.85 -22.96
C THR A 888 12.03 38.42 -22.83
N ILE A 889 11.28 39.15 -22.02
CA ILE A 889 9.87 38.97 -21.77
C ILE A 889 9.10 40.20 -22.13
N ASN A 890 8.01 40.05 -22.90
CA ASN A 890 7.11 41.10 -23.26
C ASN A 890 5.76 40.94 -22.53
N CYS A 891 5.21 42.02 -22.09
CA CYS A 891 3.90 42.08 -21.46
C CYS A 891 3.03 43.12 -22.13
N VAL A 892 1.91 42.69 -22.73
CA VAL A 892 0.89 43.62 -23.26
C VAL A 892 -0.13 43.87 -22.18
N ILE A 893 -0.31 45.13 -21.83
CA ILE A 893 -1.28 45.59 -20.83
C ILE A 893 -2.44 46.27 -21.57
N LYS A 894 -3.63 45.71 -21.49
CA LYS A 894 -4.86 46.27 -22.06
C LYS A 894 -5.75 46.88 -20.97
N ASP A 895 -5.49 46.56 -19.71
CA ASP A 895 -6.21 47.08 -18.55
C ASP A 895 -5.94 48.57 -18.40
N GLN A 896 -6.98 49.38 -18.59
CA GLN A 896 -6.90 50.87 -18.56
C GLN A 896 -6.61 51.39 -17.15
N GLU A 897 -7.03 50.70 -16.10
CA GLU A 897 -6.76 51.09 -14.72
C GLU A 897 -5.31 50.78 -14.33
N VAL A 898 -4.76 49.68 -14.85
CA VAL A 898 -3.33 49.38 -14.70
C VAL A 898 -2.48 50.40 -15.49
N LEU A 899 -2.90 50.78 -16.70
CA LEU A 899 -2.19 51.78 -17.52
C LEU A 899 -2.22 53.21 -16.93
N LYS A 900 -3.25 53.54 -16.14
CA LYS A 900 -3.32 54.81 -15.41
C LYS A 900 -2.61 54.82 -14.08
N SER A 901 -2.16 53.65 -13.58
CA SER A 901 -1.44 53.56 -12.32
C SER A 901 -0.08 54.26 -12.44
N GLY A 902 0.40 54.87 -11.39
CA GLY A 902 1.70 55.58 -11.39
C GLY A 902 2.89 54.63 -11.61
N GLN A 903 2.76 53.39 -11.19
CA GLN A 903 3.84 52.40 -11.24
C GLN A 903 3.28 50.96 -11.19
N ILE A 904 3.88 50.03 -11.92
CA ILE A 904 3.59 48.61 -11.85
C ILE A 904 4.85 47.86 -11.35
N SER A 905 4.61 46.76 -10.72
CA SER A 905 5.66 45.82 -10.28
C SER A 905 5.72 44.60 -11.19
N VAL A 906 6.90 44.19 -11.55
CA VAL A 906 7.18 42.95 -12.27
C VAL A 906 8.07 42.10 -11.38
N ALA A 907 7.71 40.86 -11.14
CA ALA A 907 8.50 39.91 -10.38
C ALA A 907 8.55 38.56 -11.10
N VAL A 908 9.68 37.91 -11.09
CA VAL A 908 9.86 36.57 -11.66
C VAL A 908 10.34 35.63 -10.55
N TYR A 909 9.69 34.49 -10.41
CA TYR A 909 9.99 33.48 -9.41
C TYR A 909 10.36 32.17 -10.09
N ASP A 910 11.30 31.44 -9.52
CA ASP A 910 11.61 30.08 -9.93
C ASP A 910 10.56 29.08 -9.39
N LEU A 911 10.70 27.79 -9.73
CA LEU A 911 9.80 26.74 -9.27
C LEU A 911 9.78 26.53 -7.74
N SER A 912 10.83 26.95 -7.04
CA SER A 912 10.90 26.89 -5.58
C SER A 912 10.17 28.06 -4.89
N GLY A 913 9.68 29.04 -5.67
CA GLY A 913 9.09 30.28 -5.17
C GLY A 913 10.13 31.35 -4.80
N LYS A 914 11.40 31.16 -5.14
CA LYS A 914 12.44 32.15 -4.92
C LYS A 914 12.34 33.25 -5.95
N LEU A 915 12.35 34.51 -5.50
CA LEU A 915 12.41 35.68 -6.37
C LEU A 915 13.75 35.77 -7.10
N VAL A 916 13.73 35.76 -8.44
CA VAL A 916 14.93 35.82 -9.30
C VAL A 916 15.03 37.13 -10.08
N TYR A 917 13.95 37.85 -10.21
CA TYR A 917 13.95 39.20 -10.81
C TYR A 917 12.79 40.03 -10.22
N ALA A 918 13.05 41.28 -9.91
CA ALA A 918 12.01 42.24 -9.53
C ALA A 918 12.36 43.61 -10.06
N ASN A 919 11.40 44.31 -10.61
CA ASN A 919 11.53 45.67 -11.03
C ASN A 919 10.19 46.43 -10.92
N LYS A 920 10.26 47.72 -10.70
CA LYS A 920 9.11 48.63 -10.78
C LYS A 920 9.28 49.54 -11.97
N MET A 921 8.25 49.65 -12.76
CA MET A 921 8.31 50.43 -14.00
C MET A 921 7.02 51.17 -14.27
N LYS A 922 7.11 52.19 -15.15
CA LYS A 922 5.94 52.96 -15.59
C LYS A 922 5.07 52.04 -16.47
N PRO A 923 3.75 51.97 -16.26
CA PRO A 923 2.88 51.19 -17.10
C PRO A 923 2.81 51.78 -18.52
N LEU A 924 3.02 50.89 -19.49
CA LEU A 924 2.89 51.20 -20.93
C LEU A 924 2.07 50.07 -21.57
N PRO A 925 1.37 50.30 -22.69
CA PRO A 925 0.59 49.26 -23.40
C PRO A 925 1.43 48.02 -23.78
N LEU A 926 2.72 48.19 -23.98
CA LEU A 926 3.72 47.14 -24.17
C LEU A 926 4.92 47.42 -23.27
N ILE A 927 5.25 46.49 -22.43
CA ILE A 927 6.44 46.51 -21.58
C ILE A 927 7.35 45.35 -21.97
N THR A 928 8.60 45.67 -22.21
CA THR A 928 9.66 44.67 -22.46
C THR A 928 10.72 44.79 -21.39
N PHE A 929 11.10 43.65 -20.79
CA PHE A 929 12.19 43.57 -19.83
C PHE A 929 13.01 42.30 -20.05
N THR A 930 14.28 42.40 -19.69
CA THR A 930 15.22 41.29 -19.86
C THR A 930 15.67 40.79 -18.50
N CYS A 931 15.51 39.51 -18.29
CA CYS A 931 16.05 38.81 -17.13
C CYS A 931 17.33 38.07 -17.55
N SER A 932 18.46 38.71 -17.39
CA SER A 932 19.78 38.13 -17.72
C SER A 932 20.12 37.04 -16.71
N ASN A 933 20.68 35.91 -17.19
CA ASN A 933 21.21 34.81 -16.36
C ASN A 933 20.15 33.90 -15.68
N LEU A 934 18.97 33.74 -16.25
CA LEU A 934 18.04 32.68 -15.81
C LEU A 934 18.54 31.33 -16.32
N ALA A 935 18.65 30.35 -15.43
CA ALA A 935 18.93 28.97 -15.81
C ALA A 935 17.74 28.38 -16.62
N ALA A 936 18.00 27.38 -17.45
CA ALA A 936 16.92 26.67 -18.13
C ALA A 936 15.94 26.08 -17.10
N GLY A 937 14.66 26.36 -17.25
CA GLY A 937 13.65 25.94 -16.29
C GLY A 937 12.33 26.71 -16.41
N GLN A 938 11.34 26.33 -15.64
CA GLN A 938 10.04 26.98 -15.57
C GLN A 938 10.06 28.11 -14.53
N TYR A 939 9.50 29.27 -14.90
CA TYR A 939 9.39 30.44 -14.04
C TYR A 939 7.96 30.97 -14.03
N THR A 940 7.63 31.67 -12.96
CA THR A 940 6.36 32.37 -12.82
C THR A 940 6.61 33.89 -12.87
N VAL A 941 5.98 34.55 -13.82
CA VAL A 941 6.01 36.01 -13.94
C VAL A 941 4.75 36.57 -13.31
N LEU A 942 4.91 37.48 -12.35
CA LEU A 942 3.85 38.29 -11.77
C LEU A 942 4.01 39.72 -12.24
N ILE A 943 2.94 40.31 -12.78
CA ILE A 943 2.94 41.70 -13.24
C ILE A 943 1.63 42.40 -12.88
N GLY A 944 1.70 43.59 -12.36
CA GLY A 944 0.51 44.37 -11.99
C GLY A 944 0.82 45.53 -11.04
N ASN A 945 -0.24 46.16 -10.52
CA ASN A 945 -0.16 47.16 -9.47
C ASN A 945 -0.65 46.57 -8.12
N GLU A 946 -0.70 47.39 -7.07
CA GLU A 946 -1.06 46.92 -5.71
C GLU A 946 -2.46 46.30 -5.62
N ASN A 947 -3.35 46.55 -6.56
CA ASN A 947 -4.73 46.08 -6.54
C ASN A 947 -5.05 45.03 -7.61
N ASN A 948 -4.18 44.86 -8.62
CA ASN A 948 -4.46 44.00 -9.77
C ASN A 948 -3.18 43.34 -10.31
N TYR A 949 -2.99 42.02 -10.02
CA TYR A 949 -1.85 41.24 -10.50
C TYR A 949 -2.30 40.16 -11.47
N GLN A 950 -1.52 39.96 -12.52
CA GLN A 950 -1.62 38.79 -13.40
C GLN A 950 -0.40 37.89 -13.25
N GLN A 951 -0.64 36.60 -13.38
CA GLN A 951 0.37 35.59 -13.29
C GLN A 951 0.47 34.82 -14.61
N ALA A 952 1.68 34.66 -15.13
CA ALA A 952 1.95 33.84 -16.30
C ALA A 952 3.11 32.88 -16.03
N LYS A 953 3.04 31.67 -16.57
CA LYS A 953 4.14 30.71 -16.54
C LYS A 953 4.94 30.84 -17.83
N VAL A 954 6.26 30.87 -17.72
CA VAL A 954 7.19 30.94 -18.86
C VAL A 954 8.25 29.84 -18.68
N LEU A 955 8.74 29.33 -19.80
CA LEU A 955 9.81 28.33 -19.84
C LEU A 955 11.06 28.98 -20.44
N VAL A 956 12.15 29.00 -19.72
CA VAL A 956 13.47 29.43 -20.20
C VAL A 956 14.20 28.20 -20.73
N GLN A 957 14.67 28.28 -22.00
CA GLN A 957 15.42 27.23 -22.68
C GLN A 957 16.85 27.68 -22.99
#